data_a42c55b17697d1c6ead61f9b2e059668
#
_entry.id   a42c55b17697d1c6ead61f9b2e059668
#
_cell.length_a   1.000
_cell.length_b   1.000
_cell.length_c   1.000
_cell.angle_alpha   90.00
_cell.angle_beta   90.00
_cell.angle_gamma   90.00
#
_symmetry.space_group_name_H-M   'P 1'
#
loop_
_entity.id
_entity.type
_entity.pdbx_description
1 polymer ?
#
loop_
_entity_poly.entity_id
_entity_poly.type
_entity_poly.pdbx_seq_one_letter_code
_entity_poly.pdbx_strand_id
1 'polypeptide(L)'
;MTTDVRRGIIAVVTVLVLVALGAGIGVAAGDALGIRVEESDRMHPAEPAIARVEASVPTPSFTDIDAPDGPRFEAAIDELTDATADAASDAEQVALTVTAGAEEDEHDDAYNLAVDGVRIRIDAPTEAGAVRGVYDLAAQIRAGRAPEDLAGAHGAARLPFRMVDIGAVGVTPDPEEWRPGTNYSHISEAFRDVYLDEEPYIDDTALDDAFEDWEEFLRTSVAQGYNAVAWPGFIEYVDFARAPGGPVYPDGDPHIARAAALREAFAPFWDRASELGVDVFLRTDMLALTPALDDYFTKRFGGADTENPELWQVYADALDELYADQPALDGVVIRIGEAGDIYDTPGWDYYSALAVRSVDAVRTMLDVLTAGAEASDTEVVFRTWSVGIGDVGDMHIDPESYEAVLGDIDSDALIVSTKYTAGDFYSWLPLNETLAMGEHRRIVEFQSRREFEAFGSFPNDLGPELQWALGELLAQNSNIEGIWTWTQDGGPWRAGPMSLYLKSGFWQLYEHNTRQAAALARDPDADLAQVTADWAREWFSDDPATVAAIAQAMARSRSAIENGLYLAPFAESRVSALGLEPPPQMWLFEWDILTGDSATLDVLYAIIGPHRVQEAIQGGRVALAAAERMRADIEETDAATWRDPQLRDAFLETLDYEIDTLGMLGAYREMFLALGEWHDTGSPEAYERWQHARDDYLARAAAHVDAYAGDVDHPAWNLTAAQLGIDRADRDLVVAWAARILLVLALAWLVIGMLSARTRLVRRPGAAAARAAWIASTRPWRARESTLGMLALDRWLLVVIPGGLLVATRALQTSLLSWTHLAIVFGAWLLFLLVVRVCVGIRSPYPVIAAVGGVVVLRCIVTLFALAFTGPGGYWFAFWTEPFARVVYIAIAFALFVWAFVAAGWAMSMQVGGRRATGFVLAGVGAALAITAFAVAVVGLERALTVWNDEMGLLPWGMARILGITTFLEIPASTPWWAAGAGLVVLAVGALLALPWRRRTDSASR
;
A
#
# COMPACT_ATOMS: atom_id res chain seq x y z
N MET A 1 22.50 -55.27 -29.97
CA MET A 1 21.71 -54.56 -28.94
C MET A 1 20.27 -54.99 -29.11
N THR A 2 19.66 -55.60 -28.11
CA THR A 2 18.27 -56.05 -28.21
C THR A 2 17.34 -54.82 -28.36
N THR A 3 16.19 -55.03 -29.02
CA THR A 3 15.19 -53.96 -29.25
C THR A 3 14.77 -53.25 -27.90
N ASP A 4 14.69 -54.02 -26.82
CA ASP A 4 14.36 -53.54 -25.51
C ASP A 4 15.46 -52.66 -24.92
N VAL A 5 16.72 -53.01 -25.10
CA VAL A 5 17.85 -52.15 -24.64
C VAL A 5 17.86 -50.80 -25.39
N ARG A 6 17.62 -50.83 -26.71
CA ARG A 6 17.51 -49.62 -27.51
C ARG A 6 16.36 -48.71 -27.05
N ARG A 7 15.17 -49.27 -26.77
CA ARG A 7 14.02 -48.56 -26.26
C ARG A 7 14.27 -48.00 -24.85
N GLY A 8 14.97 -48.76 -24.01
CA GLY A 8 15.37 -48.28 -22.67
C GLY A 8 16.31 -47.09 -22.73
N ILE A 9 17.30 -47.09 -23.61
CA ILE A 9 18.22 -45.96 -23.82
C ILE A 9 17.44 -44.75 -24.30
N ILE A 10 16.55 -44.87 -25.27
CA ILE A 10 15.71 -43.79 -25.77
C ILE A 10 14.89 -43.20 -24.64
N ALA A 11 14.26 -44.02 -23.80
CA ALA A 11 13.46 -43.56 -22.68
C ALA A 11 14.30 -42.75 -21.66
N VAL A 12 15.48 -43.24 -21.29
CA VAL A 12 16.39 -42.54 -20.37
C VAL A 12 16.84 -41.20 -20.96
N VAL A 13 17.27 -41.18 -22.22
CA VAL A 13 17.68 -39.95 -22.91
C VAL A 13 16.51 -38.97 -22.98
N THR A 14 15.30 -39.44 -23.29
CA THR A 14 14.12 -38.56 -23.29
C THR A 14 13.88 -37.94 -21.94
N VAL A 15 13.91 -38.71 -20.85
CA VAL A 15 13.71 -38.15 -19.48
C VAL A 15 14.81 -37.15 -19.12
N LEU A 16 16.08 -37.44 -19.45
CA LEU A 16 17.18 -36.49 -19.20
C LEU A 16 17.00 -35.19 -19.97
N VAL A 17 16.57 -35.23 -21.22
CA VAL A 17 16.26 -34.04 -22.02
C VAL A 17 15.09 -33.26 -21.40
N LEU A 18 14.04 -33.95 -20.94
CA LEU A 18 12.89 -33.31 -20.31
C LEU A 18 13.27 -32.64 -18.97
N VAL A 19 14.14 -33.28 -18.17
CA VAL A 19 14.67 -32.66 -16.93
C VAL A 19 15.50 -31.42 -17.26
N ALA A 20 16.36 -31.47 -18.28
CA ALA A 20 17.18 -30.35 -18.70
C ALA A 20 16.31 -29.16 -19.22
N LEU A 21 15.27 -29.46 -20.02
CA LEU A 21 14.31 -28.44 -20.47
C LEU A 21 13.53 -27.85 -19.31
N GLY A 22 13.06 -28.68 -18.38
CA GLY A 22 12.36 -28.21 -17.18
C GLY A 22 13.27 -27.37 -16.27
N ALA A 23 14.57 -27.72 -16.17
CA ALA A 23 15.54 -26.90 -15.45
C ALA A 23 15.74 -25.53 -16.13
N GLY A 24 15.81 -25.50 -17.45
CA GLY A 24 15.86 -24.24 -18.21
C GLY A 24 14.63 -23.35 -17.97
N ILE A 25 13.43 -23.94 -17.94
CA ILE A 25 12.18 -23.23 -17.58
C ILE A 25 12.27 -22.71 -16.13
N GLY A 26 12.77 -23.53 -15.19
CA GLY A 26 12.92 -23.15 -13.79
C GLY A 26 13.89 -21.98 -13.57
N VAL A 27 14.97 -21.94 -14.36
CA VAL A 27 15.92 -20.80 -14.34
C VAL A 27 15.25 -19.55 -14.92
N ALA A 28 14.64 -19.65 -16.10
CA ALA A 28 13.97 -18.52 -16.74
C ALA A 28 12.81 -17.97 -15.86
N ALA A 29 12.04 -18.86 -15.21
CA ALA A 29 11.02 -18.45 -14.25
C ALA A 29 11.67 -17.77 -13.02
N GLY A 30 12.86 -18.21 -12.58
CA GLY A 30 13.61 -17.59 -11.50
C GLY A 30 14.03 -16.17 -11.81
N ASP A 31 14.47 -15.91 -13.02
CA ASP A 31 14.86 -14.56 -13.48
C ASP A 31 13.62 -13.64 -13.56
N ALA A 32 12.48 -14.16 -14.01
CA ALA A 32 11.23 -13.39 -14.11
C ALA A 32 10.52 -13.17 -12.75
N LEU A 33 10.64 -14.13 -11.83
CA LEU A 33 9.99 -14.10 -10.51
C LEU A 33 10.99 -13.80 -9.37
N GLY A 34 12.25 -13.49 -9.69
CA GLY A 34 13.31 -13.31 -8.70
C GLY A 34 13.07 -12.09 -7.82
N ILE A 35 13.16 -12.29 -6.51
CA ILE A 35 13.26 -11.22 -5.55
C ILE A 35 14.70 -10.69 -5.60
N ARG A 36 14.85 -9.39 -5.81
CA ARG A 36 16.14 -8.69 -5.73
C ARG A 36 16.19 -7.96 -4.41
N VAL A 37 17.33 -8.04 -3.75
CA VAL A 37 17.61 -7.36 -2.49
C VAL A 37 18.89 -6.57 -2.69
N GLU A 38 18.79 -5.26 -2.54
CA GLU A 38 19.91 -4.31 -2.67
C GLU A 38 19.99 -3.51 -1.36
N GLU A 39 21.15 -2.91 -1.07
CA GLU A 39 21.25 -1.95 0.02
C GLU A 39 20.43 -0.70 -0.36
N SER A 40 19.66 -0.19 0.56
CA SER A 40 18.88 1.04 0.35
C SER A 40 19.73 2.26 0.73
N ASP A 41 19.65 3.33 -0.04
CA ASP A 41 20.13 4.66 0.33
C ASP A 41 19.18 5.28 1.35
N ARG A 42 19.21 4.73 2.53
CA ARG A 42 18.35 5.06 3.63
C ARG A 42 18.56 6.50 4.11
N MET A 43 17.49 7.14 4.57
CA MET A 43 17.56 8.37 5.34
C MET A 43 18.26 8.13 6.69
N HIS A 44 19.20 8.97 7.02
CA HIS A 44 19.89 8.98 8.30
C HIS A 44 19.82 10.39 8.91
N PRO A 45 18.66 10.78 9.46
CA PRO A 45 18.54 12.05 10.12
C PRO A 45 19.48 12.13 11.33
N ALA A 46 19.87 13.35 11.69
CA ALA A 46 20.62 13.56 12.92
C ALA A 46 19.78 13.15 14.14
N GLU A 47 20.45 12.70 15.21
CA GLU A 47 19.74 12.48 16.46
C GLU A 47 19.13 13.80 16.97
N PRO A 48 17.88 13.77 17.51
CA PRO A 48 17.25 14.98 18.04
C PRO A 48 18.11 15.62 19.13
N ALA A 49 18.29 16.93 19.04
CA ALA A 49 18.89 17.69 20.10
C ALA A 49 17.82 18.09 21.13
N ILE A 50 18.21 18.30 22.39
CA ILE A 50 17.33 18.79 23.45
C ILE A 50 17.83 20.15 23.86
N ALA A 51 16.96 21.17 23.76
CA ALA A 51 17.30 22.54 24.17
C ALA A 51 17.59 22.60 25.66
N ARG A 52 18.48 23.51 26.03
CA ARG A 52 18.61 23.93 27.40
C ARG A 52 17.44 24.85 27.75
N VAL A 53 16.51 24.33 28.51
CA VAL A 53 15.36 25.11 28.95
C VAL A 53 15.76 26.09 30.07
N GLU A 54 15.62 27.39 29.83
CA GLU A 54 15.87 28.45 30.81
C GLU A 54 14.57 28.83 31.53
N ALA A 55 14.65 29.50 32.64
CA ALA A 55 13.49 30.02 33.35
C ALA A 55 12.79 31.10 32.51
N SER A 56 11.46 31.10 32.47
CA SER A 56 10.67 32.11 31.78
C SER A 56 10.91 33.51 32.37
N VAL A 57 10.98 34.52 31.50
CA VAL A 57 10.97 35.90 31.92
C VAL A 57 9.55 36.36 32.22
N PRO A 58 9.36 37.40 33.07
CA PRO A 58 8.02 37.95 33.31
C PRO A 58 7.37 38.48 32.04
N THR A 59 6.11 38.13 31.82
CA THR A 59 5.33 38.60 30.67
C THR A 59 5.12 40.09 30.71
N PRO A 60 5.49 40.88 29.68
CA PRO A 60 5.24 42.32 29.63
C PRO A 60 3.74 42.60 29.39
N SER A 61 3.31 43.86 29.64
CA SER A 61 1.97 44.33 29.31
C SER A 61 2.03 45.46 28.30
N PHE A 62 1.29 45.36 27.20
CA PHE A 62 1.23 46.39 26.18
C PHE A 62 0.12 47.39 26.49
N THR A 63 0.51 48.67 26.63
CA THR A 63 -0.41 49.79 26.98
C THR A 63 -0.69 50.77 25.87
N ASP A 64 0.20 50.77 24.85
CA ASP A 64 0.11 51.67 23.71
C ASP A 64 0.59 50.90 22.47
N ILE A 65 -0.34 50.50 21.58
CA ILE A 65 -0.05 49.79 20.37
C ILE A 65 -0.43 50.70 19.18
N ASP A 66 0.57 51.16 18.45
CA ASP A 66 0.41 51.94 17.21
C ASP A 66 0.76 51.07 16.03
N ALA A 67 -0.27 50.58 15.33
CA ALA A 67 -0.15 49.71 14.17
C ALA A 67 -1.09 50.19 13.04
N PRO A 68 -0.83 49.83 11.79
CA PRO A 68 -1.77 50.07 10.70
C PRO A 68 -3.15 49.43 10.93
N ASP A 69 -4.21 49.98 10.34
CA ASP A 69 -5.53 49.37 10.38
C ASP A 69 -5.61 48.24 9.33
N GLY A 70 -6.37 47.15 9.63
CA GLY A 70 -6.67 46.09 8.71
C GLY A 70 -6.79 44.71 9.41
N PRO A 71 -7.49 43.76 8.75
CA PRO A 71 -7.81 42.47 9.38
C PRO A 71 -6.56 41.66 9.76
N ARG A 72 -5.47 41.72 8.96
CA ARG A 72 -4.20 41.06 9.28
C ARG A 72 -3.55 41.63 10.55
N PHE A 73 -3.55 42.97 10.72
CA PHE A 73 -3.00 43.58 11.90
C PHE A 73 -3.88 43.36 13.14
N GLU A 74 -5.21 43.42 12.95
CA GLU A 74 -6.15 43.10 14.04
C GLU A 74 -5.92 41.71 14.58
N ALA A 75 -5.85 40.68 13.70
CA ALA A 75 -5.58 39.30 14.09
C ALA A 75 -4.20 39.13 14.76
N ALA A 76 -3.15 39.77 14.29
CA ALA A 76 -1.82 39.69 14.88
C ALA A 76 -1.74 40.40 16.23
N ILE A 77 -2.46 41.51 16.42
CA ILE A 77 -2.55 42.23 17.68
C ILE A 77 -3.38 41.46 18.70
N ASP A 78 -4.46 40.80 18.27
CA ASP A 78 -5.26 39.93 19.13
C ASP A 78 -4.39 38.77 19.64
N GLU A 79 -3.57 38.17 18.76
CA GLU A 79 -2.63 37.10 19.09
C GLU A 79 -1.57 37.57 20.11
N LEU A 80 -1.06 38.80 19.97
CA LEU A 80 -0.14 39.41 20.95
C LEU A 80 -0.83 39.72 22.26
N THR A 81 -2.08 40.16 22.22
CA THR A 81 -2.90 40.44 23.38
C THR A 81 -3.17 39.15 24.17
N ASP A 82 -3.51 38.10 23.50
CA ASP A 82 -3.70 36.78 24.12
C ASP A 82 -2.40 36.27 24.75
N ALA A 83 -1.25 36.42 24.05
CA ALA A 83 0.05 36.05 24.60
C ALA A 83 0.44 36.81 25.87
N THR A 84 -0.19 37.92 26.12
CA THR A 84 0.08 38.77 27.31
C THR A 84 -1.08 38.83 28.31
N ALA A 85 -2.13 38.04 28.11
CA ALA A 85 -3.34 38.06 28.96
C ALA A 85 -3.04 37.73 30.44
N ASP A 86 -2.06 36.88 30.69
CA ASP A 86 -1.62 36.46 32.03
C ASP A 86 -0.56 37.39 32.65
N ALA A 87 -0.28 38.54 32.05
CA ALA A 87 0.66 39.48 32.61
C ALA A 87 0.27 39.95 34.02
N ALA A 88 1.22 39.93 34.94
CA ALA A 88 0.98 40.36 36.30
C ALA A 88 0.52 41.84 36.36
N SER A 89 -0.26 42.22 37.36
CA SER A 89 -0.76 43.59 37.49
C SER A 89 0.35 44.68 37.70
N ASP A 90 1.55 44.23 38.00
CA ASP A 90 2.76 45.04 38.11
C ASP A 90 3.78 44.78 37.02
N ALA A 91 3.32 44.12 35.92
CA ALA A 91 4.14 43.85 34.75
C ALA A 91 4.73 45.13 34.12
N GLU A 92 5.89 44.97 33.49
CA GLU A 92 6.50 46.06 32.75
C GLU A 92 5.57 46.54 31.62
N GLN A 93 5.36 47.86 31.59
CA GLN A 93 4.50 48.47 30.59
C GLN A 93 5.33 48.80 29.34
N VAL A 94 4.97 48.19 28.22
CA VAL A 94 5.68 48.30 26.93
C VAL A 94 4.79 49.01 25.91
N ALA A 95 5.40 49.89 25.09
CA ALA A 95 4.74 50.46 23.91
C ALA A 95 5.23 49.75 22.64
N LEU A 96 4.33 49.38 21.74
CA LEU A 96 4.62 48.80 20.44
C LEU A 96 4.29 49.78 19.31
N THR A 97 5.21 49.95 18.38
CA THR A 97 4.96 50.68 17.13
C THR A 97 5.26 49.73 15.95
N VAL A 98 4.31 49.55 15.07
CA VAL A 98 4.42 48.69 13.86
C VAL A 98 4.34 49.60 12.65
N THR A 99 5.26 49.44 11.70
CA THR A 99 5.33 50.18 10.44
C THR A 99 5.47 49.22 9.26
N ALA A 100 4.52 49.27 8.36
CA ALA A 100 4.57 48.58 7.07
C ALA A 100 4.98 49.52 5.96
N GLY A 101 5.86 49.07 5.06
CA GLY A 101 6.19 49.74 3.82
C GLY A 101 5.09 49.63 2.79
N ALA A 102 5.37 50.14 1.60
CA ALA A 102 4.41 50.16 0.46
C ALA A 102 4.79 49.13 -0.61
N GLU A 103 5.65 48.18 -0.32
CA GLU A 103 5.96 47.05 -1.24
C GLU A 103 4.81 46.05 -1.21
N GLU A 104 4.32 45.65 -2.39
CA GLU A 104 3.14 44.81 -2.59
C GLU A 104 3.52 43.31 -2.72
N ASP A 105 4.63 42.87 -2.17
CA ASP A 105 5.01 41.43 -2.16
C ASP A 105 4.42 40.75 -0.92
N GLU A 106 3.37 39.97 -1.13
CA GLU A 106 2.64 39.28 -0.06
C GLU A 106 3.43 38.12 0.55
N HIS A 107 4.45 37.63 -0.16
CA HIS A 107 5.31 36.53 0.30
C HIS A 107 6.61 37.02 0.94
N ASP A 108 6.94 38.31 0.86
CA ASP A 108 8.08 38.89 1.58
C ASP A 108 7.69 39.22 3.02
N ASP A 109 7.96 38.28 3.93
CA ASP A 109 7.71 38.39 5.37
C ASP A 109 8.92 38.89 6.17
N ALA A 110 9.86 39.61 5.53
CA ALA A 110 11.02 40.19 6.18
C ALA A 110 10.64 41.39 7.07
N TYR A 111 11.27 41.50 8.23
CA TYR A 111 11.07 42.61 9.14
C TYR A 111 12.33 42.93 9.97
N ASN A 112 12.31 44.06 10.66
CA ASN A 112 13.33 44.42 11.65
C ASN A 112 12.65 44.78 12.96
N LEU A 113 13.05 44.15 14.06
CA LEU A 113 12.55 44.41 15.39
C LEU A 113 13.65 45.11 16.21
N ALA A 114 13.30 46.27 16.80
CA ALA A 114 14.17 47.04 17.67
C ALA A 114 13.56 47.26 19.07
N VAL A 115 14.34 46.99 20.10
CA VAL A 115 13.94 47.22 21.51
C VAL A 115 14.79 48.36 22.06
N ASP A 116 14.12 49.41 22.57
CA ASP A 116 14.77 50.56 23.26
C ASP A 116 14.05 50.77 24.60
N GLY A 117 14.52 50.09 25.62
CA GLY A 117 13.89 50.03 26.93
C GLY A 117 12.47 49.53 26.85
N VAL A 118 11.49 50.31 27.25
CA VAL A 118 10.07 49.95 27.24
C VAL A 118 9.39 50.20 25.86
N ARG A 119 10.14 50.36 24.78
CA ARG A 119 9.60 50.57 23.44
C ARG A 119 10.08 49.48 22.50
N ILE A 120 9.14 48.83 21.88
CA ILE A 120 9.38 47.88 20.80
C ILE A 120 8.93 48.49 19.49
N ARG A 121 9.74 48.38 18.44
CA ARG A 121 9.40 48.85 17.10
C ARG A 121 9.61 47.75 16.11
N ILE A 122 8.62 47.49 15.27
CA ILE A 122 8.67 46.59 14.14
C ILE A 122 8.57 47.43 12.86
N ASP A 123 9.58 47.35 11.99
CA ASP A 123 9.61 48.01 10.69
C ASP A 123 9.78 46.96 9.62
N ALA A 124 8.91 46.93 8.62
CA ALA A 124 8.97 45.99 7.51
C ALA A 124 8.75 46.65 6.16
N PRO A 125 9.30 46.15 5.03
CA PRO A 125 9.06 46.65 3.70
C PRO A 125 7.62 46.42 3.19
N THR A 126 7.00 45.33 3.67
CA THR A 126 5.68 44.86 3.29
C THR A 126 4.70 44.81 4.47
N GLU A 127 3.44 44.66 4.20
CA GLU A 127 2.41 44.36 5.19
C GLU A 127 2.65 42.98 5.82
N ALA A 128 2.92 41.95 5.00
CA ALA A 128 3.19 40.59 5.46
C ALA A 128 4.36 40.52 6.46
N GLY A 129 5.45 41.23 6.20
CA GLY A 129 6.58 41.31 7.11
C GLY A 129 6.26 42.00 8.42
N ALA A 130 5.48 43.08 8.39
CA ALA A 130 5.08 43.79 9.60
C ALA A 130 4.16 42.94 10.49
N VAL A 131 3.20 42.27 9.90
CA VAL A 131 2.30 41.30 10.57
C VAL A 131 3.10 40.13 11.13
N ARG A 132 4.03 39.57 10.36
CA ARG A 132 4.91 38.46 10.80
C ARG A 132 5.73 38.85 12.04
N GLY A 133 6.27 40.07 12.07
CA GLY A 133 7.00 40.56 13.23
C GLY A 133 6.18 40.61 14.50
N VAL A 134 4.86 40.93 14.40
CA VAL A 134 3.94 40.88 15.54
C VAL A 134 3.67 39.45 16.01
N TYR A 135 3.44 38.53 15.10
CA TYR A 135 3.27 37.11 15.45
C TYR A 135 4.54 36.52 16.10
N ASP A 136 5.71 36.83 15.56
CA ASP A 136 6.99 36.34 16.12
C ASP A 136 7.22 36.91 17.52
N LEU A 137 6.82 38.18 17.77
CA LEU A 137 6.86 38.78 19.09
C LEU A 137 5.88 38.08 20.06
N ALA A 138 4.66 37.76 19.63
CA ALA A 138 3.69 37.02 20.40
C ALA A 138 4.21 35.63 20.78
N ALA A 139 4.77 34.90 19.80
CA ALA A 139 5.37 33.59 20.00
C ALA A 139 6.56 33.64 20.97
N GLN A 140 7.43 34.66 20.86
CA GLN A 140 8.56 34.88 21.76
C GLN A 140 8.09 35.05 23.21
N ILE A 141 7.01 35.84 23.45
CA ILE A 141 6.44 36.07 24.77
C ILE A 141 5.79 34.80 25.32
N ARG A 142 5.02 34.07 24.52
CA ARG A 142 4.43 32.78 24.95
C ARG A 142 5.52 31.76 25.32
N ALA A 143 6.64 31.76 24.59
CA ALA A 143 7.80 30.97 24.94
C ALA A 143 8.52 31.43 26.23
N GLY A 144 8.02 32.45 26.94
CA GLY A 144 8.62 32.97 28.15
C GLY A 144 10.00 33.58 27.93
N ARG A 145 10.30 34.06 26.73
CA ARG A 145 11.58 34.66 26.35
C ARG A 145 11.47 36.19 26.28
N ALA A 146 12.58 36.88 26.47
CA ALA A 146 12.60 38.32 26.41
C ALA A 146 12.42 38.87 24.99
N PRO A 147 11.65 39.97 24.76
CA PRO A 147 11.57 40.60 23.45
C PRO A 147 12.92 41.02 22.86
N GLU A 148 13.90 41.31 23.70
CA GLU A 148 15.28 41.67 23.33
C GLU A 148 16.00 40.55 22.59
N ASP A 149 15.64 39.28 22.84
CA ASP A 149 16.24 38.13 22.19
C ASP A 149 15.78 38.01 20.72
N LEU A 150 14.66 38.65 20.36
CA LEU A 150 14.15 38.76 19.00
C LEU A 150 14.65 40.00 18.25
N ALA A 151 15.42 40.89 18.94
CA ALA A 151 15.86 42.14 18.32
C ALA A 151 16.85 41.93 17.19
N GLY A 152 16.58 42.53 16.05
CA GLY A 152 17.42 42.43 14.83
C GLY A 152 16.63 42.43 13.53
N ALA A 153 17.36 42.25 12.44
CA ALA A 153 16.76 42.06 11.12
C ALA A 153 16.48 40.58 10.86
N HIS A 154 15.26 40.29 10.48
CA HIS A 154 14.77 38.98 10.08
C HIS A 154 14.53 39.00 8.56
N GLY A 155 15.15 38.09 7.83
CA GLY A 155 14.94 37.95 6.40
C GLY A 155 13.58 37.31 6.09
N ALA A 156 13.16 37.43 4.84
CA ALA A 156 12.03 36.68 4.35
C ALA A 156 12.24 35.16 4.51
N ALA A 157 11.16 34.43 4.61
CA ALA A 157 11.18 32.99 4.65
C ALA A 157 11.96 32.42 3.46
N ARG A 158 12.76 31.38 3.72
CA ARG A 158 13.54 30.72 2.64
C ARG A 158 12.61 30.09 1.59
N LEU A 159 11.46 29.61 2.02
CA LEU A 159 10.41 29.05 1.17
C LEU A 159 9.17 29.95 1.26
N PRO A 160 8.89 30.74 0.23
CA PRO A 160 7.76 31.69 0.24
C PRO A 160 6.40 31.01 0.29
N PHE A 161 6.22 29.82 -0.31
CA PHE A 161 4.95 29.10 -0.35
C PHE A 161 4.87 28.06 0.77
N ARG A 162 3.92 28.23 1.71
CA ARG A 162 3.79 27.38 2.90
C ARG A 162 2.34 26.97 3.09
N MET A 163 1.98 25.81 2.50
CA MET A 163 0.61 25.31 2.51
C MET A 163 0.39 24.30 3.64
N VAL A 164 -0.78 24.38 4.24
CA VAL A 164 -1.31 23.38 5.20
C VAL A 164 -2.69 22.91 4.71
N ASP A 165 -3.13 21.72 5.09
CA ASP A 165 -4.48 21.26 4.78
C ASP A 165 -5.40 21.17 6.00
N ILE A 166 -6.70 21.11 5.75
CA ILE A 166 -7.75 20.93 6.76
C ILE A 166 -8.19 19.47 6.83
N GLY A 167 -7.25 18.54 6.73
CA GLY A 167 -7.54 17.12 6.79
C GLY A 167 -8.21 16.72 8.08
N ALA A 168 -9.29 15.96 7.98
CA ALA A 168 -9.94 15.28 9.09
C ALA A 168 -10.50 13.95 8.58
N VAL A 169 -10.20 12.86 9.28
CA VAL A 169 -10.68 11.51 8.92
C VAL A 169 -11.58 11.01 10.03
N GLY A 170 -12.75 10.49 9.65
CA GLY A 170 -13.66 9.82 10.56
C GLY A 170 -13.14 8.44 10.99
N VAL A 171 -13.39 8.08 12.23
CA VAL A 171 -13.02 6.77 12.79
C VAL A 171 -14.23 6.10 13.41
N THR A 172 -14.42 4.82 13.13
CA THR A 172 -15.39 4.00 13.84
C THR A 172 -14.70 3.22 14.96
N PRO A 173 -15.23 3.25 16.20
CA PRO A 173 -14.68 2.48 17.31
C PRO A 173 -14.97 0.99 17.22
N ASP A 174 -15.86 0.53 16.32
CA ASP A 174 -16.23 -0.88 16.19
C ASP A 174 -15.28 -1.60 15.23
N PRO A 175 -14.40 -2.51 15.73
CA PRO A 175 -13.48 -3.26 14.90
C PRO A 175 -14.16 -4.16 13.84
N GLU A 176 -15.43 -4.54 14.02
CA GLU A 176 -16.18 -5.34 13.06
C GLU A 176 -16.63 -4.50 11.83
N GLU A 177 -16.70 -3.20 12.00
CA GLU A 177 -16.99 -2.25 10.92
C GLU A 177 -15.73 -1.88 10.13
N TRP A 178 -14.56 -2.21 10.63
CA TRP A 178 -13.31 -1.96 9.94
C TRP A 178 -13.18 -2.78 8.66
N ARG A 179 -13.25 -2.10 7.53
CA ARG A 179 -13.20 -2.73 6.21
C ARG A 179 -12.07 -2.13 5.38
N PRO A 180 -11.29 -2.95 4.67
CA PRO A 180 -10.28 -2.43 3.76
C PRO A 180 -10.89 -1.49 2.71
N GLY A 181 -10.28 -0.32 2.50
CA GLY A 181 -10.55 0.54 1.36
C GLY A 181 -11.83 1.38 1.40
N THR A 182 -12.48 1.53 2.54
CA THR A 182 -13.73 2.30 2.61
C THR A 182 -13.58 3.74 3.10
N ASN A 183 -12.39 4.16 3.56
CA ASN A 183 -12.22 5.48 4.17
C ASN A 183 -11.14 6.34 3.50
N TYR A 184 -11.01 6.23 2.20
CA TYR A 184 -10.18 7.13 1.39
C TYR A 184 -10.99 8.36 0.99
N SER A 185 -11.51 9.08 1.99
CA SER A 185 -12.24 10.31 1.72
C SER A 185 -11.28 11.47 1.50
N HIS A 186 -11.34 12.09 0.34
CA HIS A 186 -10.68 13.37 0.08
C HIS A 186 -11.49 14.54 0.62
N ILE A 187 -12.66 14.26 1.19
CA ILE A 187 -13.47 15.23 1.91
C ILE A 187 -13.01 15.24 3.36
N SER A 188 -12.85 16.42 3.87
CA SER A 188 -12.65 16.57 5.30
C SER A 188 -13.94 16.23 6.06
N GLU A 189 -13.85 15.34 7.05
CA GLU A 189 -14.95 15.09 8.00
C GLU A 189 -15.34 16.37 8.78
N ALA A 190 -14.52 17.42 8.71
CA ALA A 190 -14.77 18.70 9.33
C ALA A 190 -16.12 19.32 8.94
N PHE A 191 -16.59 19.04 7.72
CA PHE A 191 -17.84 19.63 7.20
C PHE A 191 -18.98 18.62 7.08
N ARG A 192 -18.83 17.40 7.59
CA ARG A 192 -19.82 16.34 7.41
C ARG A 192 -21.22 16.74 7.90
N ASP A 193 -21.29 17.34 9.08
CA ASP A 193 -22.56 17.73 9.69
C ASP A 193 -23.19 18.99 9.06
N VAL A 194 -22.42 19.72 8.24
CA VAL A 194 -22.91 20.90 7.49
C VAL A 194 -23.81 20.48 6.33
N TYR A 195 -23.59 19.29 5.76
CA TYR A 195 -24.26 18.87 4.52
C TYR A 195 -25.60 18.20 4.79
N LEU A 196 -26.64 18.66 4.06
CA LEU A 196 -27.97 18.04 4.07
C LEU A 196 -28.31 17.44 2.69
N ASP A 197 -29.06 16.32 2.69
CA ASP A 197 -29.52 15.63 1.47
C ASP A 197 -30.48 16.44 0.62
N GLU A 198 -31.33 17.24 1.26
CA GLU A 198 -32.42 17.99 0.64
C GLU A 198 -32.28 19.48 0.96
N GLU A 199 -32.98 20.34 0.21
CA GLU A 199 -33.02 21.78 0.49
C GLU A 199 -33.37 22.05 1.98
N PRO A 200 -32.61 22.95 2.64
CA PRO A 200 -31.70 23.98 2.07
C PRO A 200 -30.28 23.51 1.77
N TYR A 201 -29.92 22.24 1.85
CA TYR A 201 -28.63 21.60 1.63
C TYR A 201 -27.56 21.90 2.68
N ILE A 202 -27.77 22.89 3.53
CA ILE A 202 -26.84 23.37 4.57
C ILE A 202 -27.58 23.36 5.90
N ASP A 203 -26.90 22.82 6.95
CA ASP A 203 -27.29 23.03 8.33
C ASP A 203 -26.59 24.30 8.86
N ASP A 204 -27.34 25.37 9.06
CA ASP A 204 -26.81 26.69 9.47
C ASP A 204 -26.09 26.61 10.84
N THR A 205 -26.54 25.73 11.75
CA THR A 205 -25.89 25.64 13.08
C THR A 205 -24.54 24.94 12.97
N ALA A 206 -24.47 23.85 12.23
CA ALA A 206 -23.20 23.15 11.99
C ALA A 206 -22.23 24.01 11.16
N LEU A 207 -22.74 24.86 10.25
CA LEU A 207 -21.94 25.80 9.49
C LEU A 207 -21.33 26.88 10.39
N ASP A 208 -22.10 27.44 11.34
CA ASP A 208 -21.61 28.42 12.29
C ASP A 208 -20.51 27.82 13.18
N ASP A 209 -20.73 26.59 13.70
CA ASP A 209 -19.73 25.87 14.50
C ASP A 209 -18.44 25.59 13.68
N ALA A 210 -18.59 25.14 12.43
CA ALA A 210 -17.46 24.92 11.54
C ALA A 210 -16.69 26.21 11.20
N PHE A 211 -17.38 27.36 11.15
CA PHE A 211 -16.71 28.64 10.92
C PHE A 211 -15.91 29.11 12.16
N GLU A 212 -16.40 28.84 13.37
CA GLU A 212 -15.62 29.12 14.59
C GLU A 212 -14.33 28.27 14.63
N ASP A 213 -14.42 26.98 14.30
CA ASP A 213 -13.26 26.10 14.18
C ASP A 213 -12.28 26.58 13.10
N TRP A 214 -12.82 27.07 11.97
CA TRP A 214 -12.03 27.63 10.86
C TRP A 214 -11.25 28.87 11.26
N GLU A 215 -11.86 29.81 11.95
CA GLU A 215 -11.16 31.01 12.43
C GLU A 215 -10.01 30.66 13.39
N GLU A 216 -10.22 29.67 14.28
CA GLU A 216 -9.18 29.22 15.18
C GLU A 216 -8.03 28.49 14.48
N PHE A 217 -8.37 27.67 13.47
CA PHE A 217 -7.37 26.99 12.63
C PHE A 217 -6.54 27.98 11.82
N LEU A 218 -7.17 28.95 11.18
CA LEU A 218 -6.48 30.02 10.43
C LEU A 218 -5.55 30.82 11.35
N ARG A 219 -6.05 31.28 12.50
CA ARG A 219 -5.27 32.02 13.46
C ARG A 219 -3.99 31.27 13.87
N THR A 220 -4.13 29.96 14.16
CA THR A 220 -3.00 29.10 14.52
C THR A 220 -2.04 28.92 13.35
N SER A 221 -2.54 28.65 12.15
CA SER A 221 -1.74 28.42 10.95
C SER A 221 -0.94 29.67 10.54
N VAL A 222 -1.57 30.84 10.53
CA VAL A 222 -0.90 32.11 10.23
C VAL A 222 0.14 32.46 11.30
N ALA A 223 -0.18 32.24 12.58
CA ALA A 223 0.77 32.45 13.67
C ALA A 223 2.03 31.58 13.51
N GLN A 224 1.88 30.36 13.05
CA GLN A 224 3.02 29.46 12.73
C GLN A 224 3.78 29.85 11.46
N GLY A 225 3.17 30.64 10.57
CA GLY A 225 3.78 31.13 9.32
C GLY A 225 3.29 30.46 8.05
N TYR A 226 2.21 29.69 8.08
CA TYR A 226 1.53 29.24 6.86
C TYR A 226 0.82 30.40 6.18
N ASN A 227 0.83 30.37 4.83
CA ASN A 227 0.21 31.40 3.98
C ASN A 227 -0.61 30.80 2.82
N ALA A 228 -0.83 29.50 2.82
CA ALA A 228 -1.71 28.83 1.87
C ALA A 228 -2.44 27.67 2.55
N VAL A 229 -3.64 27.34 2.08
CA VAL A 229 -4.44 26.23 2.57
C VAL A 229 -5.01 25.39 1.44
N ALA A 230 -4.96 24.06 1.60
CA ALA A 230 -5.63 23.13 0.71
C ALA A 230 -7.06 22.88 1.22
N TRP A 231 -8.04 23.39 0.51
CA TRP A 231 -9.47 23.24 0.82
C TRP A 231 -10.04 22.01 0.10
N PRO A 232 -10.79 21.14 0.77
CA PRO A 232 -11.34 19.94 0.15
C PRO A 232 -12.48 20.26 -0.83
N GLY A 233 -12.46 19.56 -1.97
CA GLY A 233 -13.53 19.61 -2.95
C GLY A 233 -13.29 20.53 -4.15
N PHE A 234 -14.10 20.34 -5.16
CA PHE A 234 -14.17 21.15 -6.39
C PHE A 234 -15.52 20.95 -7.07
N ILE A 235 -15.85 19.70 -7.44
CA ILE A 235 -16.98 19.37 -8.31
C ILE A 235 -18.33 19.73 -7.68
N GLU A 236 -18.38 19.76 -6.37
CA GLU A 236 -19.55 20.15 -5.56
C GLU A 236 -19.88 21.64 -5.63
N TYR A 237 -18.90 22.46 -5.97
CA TYR A 237 -19.06 23.92 -6.05
C TYR A 237 -19.41 24.40 -7.44
N VAL A 238 -19.42 23.52 -8.46
CA VAL A 238 -19.62 23.90 -9.86
C VAL A 238 -20.85 23.24 -10.47
N ASP A 239 -21.55 23.93 -11.35
CA ASP A 239 -22.73 23.41 -12.06
C ASP A 239 -22.49 23.14 -13.55
N PHE A 240 -21.26 23.37 -14.03
CA PHE A 240 -20.86 23.18 -15.42
C PHE A 240 -21.82 23.88 -16.44
N ALA A 241 -22.31 25.08 -16.09
CA ALA A 241 -23.27 25.80 -16.92
C ALA A 241 -22.69 26.24 -18.27
N ARG A 242 -21.38 26.53 -18.32
CA ARG A 242 -20.66 26.97 -19.54
C ARG A 242 -20.00 25.84 -20.32
N ALA A 243 -20.27 24.57 -19.98
CA ALA A 243 -19.67 23.45 -20.67
C ALA A 243 -19.85 23.53 -22.19
N PRO A 244 -18.84 23.23 -23.04
CA PRO A 244 -18.89 23.31 -24.48
C PRO A 244 -20.06 22.53 -25.10
N GLY A 245 -21.03 23.25 -25.70
CA GLY A 245 -22.23 22.63 -26.30
C GLY A 245 -23.47 22.64 -25.44
N GLY A 246 -23.42 23.24 -24.25
CA GLY A 246 -24.57 23.49 -23.36
C GLY A 246 -24.32 22.89 -21.95
N PRO A 247 -25.14 23.32 -20.99
CA PRO A 247 -24.96 22.93 -19.59
C PRO A 247 -25.04 21.42 -19.39
N VAL A 248 -24.26 20.92 -18.43
CA VAL A 248 -24.26 19.49 -18.05
C VAL A 248 -25.56 19.12 -17.36
N TYR A 249 -26.04 19.97 -16.47
CA TYR A 249 -27.27 19.75 -15.72
C TYR A 249 -28.43 20.49 -16.35
N PRO A 250 -29.62 19.88 -16.47
CA PRO A 250 -30.82 20.56 -17.00
C PRO A 250 -31.37 21.54 -15.96
N ASP A 251 -32.12 22.56 -16.45
CA ASP A 251 -32.77 23.55 -15.58
C ASP A 251 -33.61 22.86 -14.48
N GLY A 252 -33.36 23.21 -13.22
CA GLY A 252 -34.07 22.69 -12.07
C GLY A 252 -33.51 21.36 -11.53
N ASP A 253 -32.33 20.94 -12.00
CA ASP A 253 -31.61 19.83 -11.40
C ASP A 253 -31.17 20.21 -9.96
N PRO A 254 -31.33 19.32 -8.96
CA PRO A 254 -30.94 19.58 -7.58
C PRO A 254 -29.45 19.96 -7.43
N HIS A 255 -28.57 19.43 -8.26
CA HIS A 255 -27.15 19.73 -8.23
C HIS A 255 -26.87 21.25 -8.37
N ILE A 256 -27.60 21.93 -9.28
CA ILE A 256 -27.41 23.39 -9.50
C ILE A 256 -27.73 24.18 -8.21
N ALA A 257 -28.85 23.86 -7.56
CA ALA A 257 -29.26 24.54 -6.34
C ALA A 257 -28.31 24.22 -5.17
N ARG A 258 -27.85 22.97 -5.07
CA ARG A 258 -26.90 22.55 -4.06
C ARG A 258 -25.54 23.21 -4.24
N ALA A 259 -24.98 23.20 -5.44
CA ALA A 259 -23.70 23.88 -5.72
C ALA A 259 -23.75 25.39 -5.40
N ALA A 260 -24.88 26.04 -5.71
CA ALA A 260 -25.10 27.44 -5.34
C ALA A 260 -25.15 27.63 -3.82
N ALA A 261 -25.86 26.77 -3.09
CA ALA A 261 -25.95 26.84 -1.63
C ALA A 261 -24.57 26.61 -0.96
N LEU A 262 -23.78 25.64 -1.49
CA LEU A 262 -22.43 25.39 -0.98
C LEU A 262 -21.48 26.59 -1.21
N ARG A 263 -21.51 27.22 -2.40
CA ARG A 263 -20.72 28.42 -2.67
C ARG A 263 -21.11 29.57 -1.74
N GLU A 264 -22.41 29.78 -1.52
CA GLU A 264 -22.89 30.82 -0.61
C GLU A 264 -22.46 30.55 0.85
N ALA A 265 -22.51 29.28 1.28
CA ALA A 265 -22.15 28.86 2.63
C ALA A 265 -20.64 29.00 2.91
N PHE A 266 -19.79 28.59 1.96
CA PHE A 266 -18.35 28.56 2.17
C PHE A 266 -17.61 29.82 1.70
N ALA A 267 -18.25 30.76 0.96
CA ALA A 267 -17.65 32.02 0.59
C ALA A 267 -17.06 32.79 1.81
N PRO A 268 -17.74 32.89 2.98
CA PRO A 268 -17.17 33.56 4.15
C PRO A 268 -15.88 32.91 4.67
N PHE A 269 -15.72 31.60 4.50
CA PHE A 269 -14.50 30.88 4.89
C PHE A 269 -13.33 31.28 4.00
N TRP A 270 -13.54 31.31 2.69
CA TRP A 270 -12.51 31.68 1.72
C TRP A 270 -12.16 33.17 1.83
N ASP A 271 -13.17 34.04 1.94
CA ASP A 271 -12.97 35.48 2.15
C ASP A 271 -12.14 35.73 3.40
N ARG A 272 -12.41 34.99 4.51
CA ARG A 272 -11.68 35.15 5.75
C ARG A 272 -10.20 34.72 5.63
N ALA A 273 -9.91 33.63 4.91
CA ALA A 273 -8.54 33.23 4.62
C ALA A 273 -7.80 34.32 3.83
N SER A 274 -8.40 34.82 2.75
CA SER A 274 -7.84 35.90 1.93
C SER A 274 -7.63 37.19 2.73
N GLU A 275 -8.56 37.59 3.60
CA GLU A 275 -8.39 38.72 4.52
C GLU A 275 -7.16 38.59 5.41
N LEU A 276 -6.79 37.36 5.81
CA LEU A 276 -5.62 37.09 6.63
C LEU A 276 -4.35 36.87 5.79
N GLY A 277 -4.43 36.91 4.44
CA GLY A 277 -3.31 36.68 3.53
C GLY A 277 -2.95 35.19 3.40
N VAL A 278 -3.96 34.36 3.38
CA VAL A 278 -3.84 32.93 3.17
C VAL A 278 -4.49 32.56 1.84
N ASP A 279 -3.70 32.08 0.89
CA ASP A 279 -4.16 31.63 -0.40
C ASP A 279 -4.98 30.34 -0.28
N VAL A 280 -6.08 30.22 -1.00
CA VAL A 280 -7.00 29.08 -0.92
C VAL A 280 -6.95 28.24 -2.19
N PHE A 281 -6.52 27.01 -2.07
CA PHE A 281 -6.44 26.03 -3.16
C PHE A 281 -7.47 24.92 -3.01
N LEU A 282 -8.38 24.78 -3.95
CA LEU A 282 -9.32 23.67 -3.99
C LEU A 282 -8.58 22.36 -4.27
N ARG A 283 -8.86 21.30 -3.54
CA ARG A 283 -8.18 20.00 -3.70
C ARG A 283 -9.11 18.93 -4.28
N THR A 284 -8.71 18.33 -5.41
CA THR A 284 -9.51 17.32 -6.09
C THR A 284 -8.67 16.21 -6.74
N ASP A 285 -9.32 15.09 -7.02
CA ASP A 285 -8.76 14.00 -7.82
C ASP A 285 -9.32 14.02 -9.24
N MET A 286 -8.47 13.95 -10.24
CA MET A 286 -8.90 13.82 -11.63
C MET A 286 -8.81 12.36 -12.11
N LEU A 287 -9.83 11.79 -12.75
CA LEU A 287 -10.99 12.45 -13.30
C LEU A 287 -12.15 12.43 -12.29
N ALA A 288 -12.53 13.59 -11.75
CA ALA A 288 -13.70 13.72 -10.89
C ALA A 288 -14.99 13.73 -11.73
N LEU A 289 -15.97 12.93 -11.38
CA LEU A 289 -17.19 12.70 -12.14
C LEU A 289 -18.44 12.70 -11.28
N THR A 290 -19.55 13.07 -11.91
CA THR A 290 -20.91 12.69 -11.50
C THR A 290 -21.53 11.85 -12.60
N PRO A 291 -22.62 11.10 -12.36
CA PRO A 291 -23.34 10.39 -13.41
C PRO A 291 -23.79 11.31 -14.56
N ALA A 292 -24.19 12.56 -14.26
CA ALA A 292 -24.59 13.54 -15.26
C ALA A 292 -23.42 13.99 -16.13
N LEU A 293 -22.24 14.19 -15.52
CA LEU A 293 -21.02 14.59 -16.23
C LEU A 293 -20.49 13.44 -17.10
N ASP A 294 -20.51 12.20 -16.60
CA ASP A 294 -20.12 11.01 -17.39
C ASP A 294 -21.07 10.80 -18.57
N ASP A 295 -22.38 10.97 -18.36
CA ASP A 295 -23.39 10.98 -19.43
C ASP A 295 -23.15 12.08 -20.47
N TYR A 296 -22.75 13.27 -20.05
CA TYR A 296 -22.39 14.38 -20.93
C TYR A 296 -21.16 14.01 -21.77
N PHE A 297 -20.08 13.50 -21.17
CA PHE A 297 -18.89 13.04 -21.89
C PHE A 297 -19.19 11.89 -22.85
N THR A 298 -20.02 10.95 -22.45
CA THR A 298 -20.46 9.86 -23.33
C THR A 298 -21.22 10.39 -24.56
N LYS A 299 -22.10 11.35 -24.38
CA LYS A 299 -22.89 11.96 -25.48
C LYS A 299 -22.05 12.85 -26.39
N ARG A 300 -21.12 13.60 -25.83
CA ARG A 300 -20.35 14.62 -26.52
C ARG A 300 -19.10 14.05 -27.19
N PHE A 301 -18.36 13.20 -26.50
CA PHE A 301 -17.06 12.70 -26.91
C PHE A 301 -17.03 11.19 -27.15
N GLY A 302 -18.09 10.46 -26.80
CA GLY A 302 -18.16 9.00 -26.88
C GLY A 302 -17.59 8.29 -25.66
N GLY A 303 -17.31 9.00 -24.59
CA GLY A 303 -16.75 8.55 -23.31
C GLY A 303 -15.78 9.58 -22.73
N ALA A 304 -15.18 9.26 -21.59
CA ALA A 304 -14.13 10.06 -20.95
C ALA A 304 -12.79 9.89 -21.69
N ASP A 305 -12.65 10.55 -22.84
CA ASP A 305 -11.40 10.57 -23.63
C ASP A 305 -10.45 11.64 -23.04
N THR A 306 -9.56 11.22 -22.15
CA THR A 306 -8.65 12.09 -21.40
C THR A 306 -7.49 12.65 -22.25
N GLU A 307 -7.29 12.17 -23.48
CA GLU A 307 -6.37 12.79 -24.46
C GLU A 307 -7.04 13.90 -25.30
N ASN A 308 -8.34 14.10 -25.12
CA ASN A 308 -9.08 15.15 -25.82
C ASN A 308 -9.07 16.47 -25.03
N PRO A 309 -8.46 17.56 -25.56
CA PRO A 309 -8.43 18.85 -24.85
C PRO A 309 -9.82 19.46 -24.63
N GLU A 310 -10.82 19.16 -25.47
CA GLU A 310 -12.19 19.65 -25.26
C GLU A 310 -12.82 19.06 -23.99
N LEU A 311 -12.40 17.88 -23.52
CA LEU A 311 -12.85 17.32 -22.25
C LEU A 311 -12.33 18.17 -21.09
N TRP A 312 -11.04 18.49 -21.10
CA TRP A 312 -10.41 19.28 -20.05
C TRP A 312 -10.90 20.73 -20.04
N GLN A 313 -11.31 21.25 -21.20
CA GLN A 313 -11.92 22.59 -21.30
C GLN A 313 -13.22 22.68 -20.48
N VAL A 314 -13.95 21.55 -20.29
CA VAL A 314 -15.15 21.53 -19.42
C VAL A 314 -14.80 21.86 -17.98
N TYR A 315 -13.69 21.32 -17.49
CA TYR A 315 -13.19 21.59 -16.13
C TYR A 315 -12.58 22.98 -16.02
N ALA A 316 -11.80 23.41 -17.02
CA ALA A 316 -11.20 24.74 -17.04
C ALA A 316 -12.29 25.83 -17.07
N ASP A 317 -13.33 25.68 -17.91
CA ASP A 317 -14.46 26.62 -17.96
C ASP A 317 -15.23 26.66 -16.62
N ALA A 318 -15.34 25.54 -15.94
CA ALA A 318 -15.98 25.48 -14.62
C ALA A 318 -15.15 26.15 -13.52
N LEU A 319 -13.82 25.97 -13.53
CA LEU A 319 -12.90 26.68 -12.64
C LEU A 319 -12.93 28.21 -12.90
N ASP A 320 -12.83 28.62 -14.16
CA ASP A 320 -12.91 30.04 -14.53
C ASP A 320 -14.23 30.69 -14.06
N GLU A 321 -15.35 29.95 -14.18
CA GLU A 321 -16.63 30.42 -13.67
C GLU A 321 -16.63 30.54 -12.14
N LEU A 322 -16.04 29.57 -11.46
CA LEU A 322 -15.94 29.54 -9.99
C LEU A 322 -15.05 30.68 -9.49
N TYR A 323 -13.86 30.89 -10.05
CA TYR A 323 -12.97 31.99 -9.66
C TYR A 323 -13.58 33.37 -9.93
N ALA A 324 -14.34 33.53 -11.00
CA ALA A 324 -15.07 34.78 -11.26
C ALA A 324 -16.19 35.05 -10.24
N ASP A 325 -16.80 33.99 -9.66
CA ASP A 325 -17.85 34.11 -8.63
C ASP A 325 -17.24 34.18 -7.21
N GLN A 326 -16.09 33.53 -6.98
CA GLN A 326 -15.37 33.44 -5.71
C GLN A 326 -13.91 33.88 -5.87
N PRO A 327 -13.64 35.19 -5.88
CA PRO A 327 -12.31 35.75 -6.16
C PRO A 327 -11.29 35.54 -5.01
N ALA A 328 -11.72 34.99 -3.88
CA ALA A 328 -10.86 34.55 -2.77
C ALA A 328 -10.24 33.16 -2.99
N LEU A 329 -10.50 32.51 -4.11
CA LEU A 329 -9.88 31.24 -4.49
C LEU A 329 -8.68 31.51 -5.40
N ASP A 330 -7.50 31.00 -5.03
CA ASP A 330 -6.23 31.27 -5.70
C ASP A 330 -5.81 30.14 -6.66
N GLY A 331 -6.43 28.97 -6.58
CA GLY A 331 -6.09 27.88 -7.48
C GLY A 331 -6.68 26.52 -7.13
N VAL A 332 -6.09 25.50 -7.75
CA VAL A 332 -6.52 24.11 -7.56
C VAL A 332 -5.34 23.18 -7.37
N VAL A 333 -5.46 22.26 -6.43
CA VAL A 333 -4.55 21.13 -6.24
C VAL A 333 -5.14 19.89 -6.92
N ILE A 334 -4.40 19.30 -7.83
CA ILE A 334 -4.84 18.16 -8.64
C ILE A 334 -3.97 16.95 -8.37
N ARG A 335 -4.62 15.80 -8.13
CA ARG A 335 -4.01 14.48 -8.14
C ARG A 335 -4.65 13.63 -9.22
N ILE A 336 -3.89 12.65 -9.75
CA ILE A 336 -4.42 11.58 -10.60
C ILE A 336 -4.12 10.24 -9.94
N GLY A 337 -4.90 9.22 -10.24
CA GLY A 337 -4.48 7.85 -9.98
C GLY A 337 -5.10 7.11 -8.82
N GLU A 338 -5.95 7.70 -8.04
CA GLU A 338 -6.82 6.96 -7.13
C GLU A 338 -8.27 7.08 -7.59
N ALA A 339 -9.03 6.00 -7.48
CA ALA A 339 -10.42 5.95 -7.90
C ALA A 339 -11.28 5.38 -6.79
N GLY A 340 -12.50 5.81 -6.72
CA GLY A 340 -13.50 5.30 -5.81
C GLY A 340 -14.63 6.28 -5.56
N ASP A 341 -15.53 5.85 -4.71
CA ASP A 341 -16.54 6.72 -4.13
C ASP A 341 -15.82 7.63 -3.14
N ILE A 342 -15.41 8.80 -3.62
CA ILE A 342 -14.59 9.73 -2.84
C ILE A 342 -15.42 10.39 -1.74
N TYR A 343 -16.76 10.43 -1.93
CA TYR A 343 -17.63 11.27 -1.16
C TYR A 343 -18.76 10.45 -0.53
N ASP A 344 -18.56 9.95 0.67
CA ASP A 344 -19.63 9.42 1.48
C ASP A 344 -20.37 10.57 2.21
N THR A 345 -20.91 11.50 1.41
CA THR A 345 -21.63 12.68 1.89
C THR A 345 -23.10 12.57 1.50
N PRO A 346 -24.01 12.91 2.40
CA PRO A 346 -25.43 12.85 2.13
C PRO A 346 -25.86 13.53 0.83
N GLY A 347 -26.61 12.82 -0.02
CA GLY A 347 -27.14 13.34 -1.27
C GLY A 347 -26.11 13.51 -2.40
N TRP A 348 -24.87 13.07 -2.24
CA TRP A 348 -23.83 13.24 -3.26
C TRP A 348 -23.58 11.94 -4.01
N ASP A 349 -23.38 12.06 -5.32
CA ASP A 349 -23.12 10.95 -6.24
C ASP A 349 -21.78 11.10 -6.98
N TYR A 350 -20.81 11.78 -6.32
CA TYR A 350 -19.50 12.04 -6.87
C TYR A 350 -18.60 10.83 -6.77
N TYR A 351 -17.76 10.65 -7.78
CA TYR A 351 -16.71 9.64 -7.77
C TYR A 351 -15.53 10.06 -8.60
N SER A 352 -14.36 9.51 -8.38
CA SER A 352 -13.23 9.64 -9.28
C SER A 352 -13.01 8.37 -10.09
N ALA A 353 -12.58 8.55 -11.36
CA ALA A 353 -12.28 7.46 -12.26
C ALA A 353 -10.77 7.41 -12.56
N LEU A 354 -10.20 6.21 -12.52
CA LEU A 354 -8.83 5.95 -12.98
C LEU A 354 -8.76 6.04 -14.52
N ALA A 355 -8.97 7.23 -15.07
CA ALA A 355 -9.07 7.46 -16.51
C ALA A 355 -7.82 8.12 -17.11
N VAL A 356 -7.08 8.90 -16.33
CA VAL A 356 -5.85 9.59 -16.76
C VAL A 356 -4.68 8.62 -16.69
N ARG A 357 -4.37 7.92 -17.79
CA ARG A 357 -3.47 6.76 -17.80
C ARG A 357 -2.33 6.83 -18.81
N SER A 358 -2.25 7.88 -19.63
CA SER A 358 -1.19 8.08 -20.60
C SER A 358 -0.46 9.39 -20.36
N VAL A 359 0.78 9.46 -20.82
CA VAL A 359 1.58 10.70 -20.81
C VAL A 359 0.84 11.81 -21.52
N ASP A 360 0.24 11.51 -22.69
CA ASP A 360 -0.50 12.49 -23.48
C ASP A 360 -1.75 12.99 -22.74
N ALA A 361 -2.42 12.13 -21.96
CA ALA A 361 -3.58 12.53 -21.16
C ALA A 361 -3.20 13.51 -20.04
N VAL A 362 -2.10 13.24 -19.31
CA VAL A 362 -1.63 14.16 -18.24
C VAL A 362 -1.19 15.49 -18.86
N ARG A 363 -0.40 15.46 -19.93
CA ARG A 363 0.06 16.66 -20.63
C ARG A 363 -1.12 17.50 -21.13
N THR A 364 -2.09 16.85 -21.81
CA THR A 364 -3.29 17.55 -22.31
C THR A 364 -4.09 18.19 -21.16
N MET A 365 -4.22 17.48 -20.03
CA MET A 365 -4.85 18.02 -18.83
C MET A 365 -4.13 19.27 -18.33
N LEU A 366 -2.82 19.16 -18.11
CA LEU A 366 -2.03 20.25 -17.56
C LEU A 366 -1.96 21.44 -18.52
N ASP A 367 -1.77 21.22 -19.83
CA ASP A 367 -1.75 22.29 -20.84
C ASP A 367 -3.05 23.11 -20.84
N VAL A 368 -4.21 22.46 -20.70
CA VAL A 368 -5.50 23.15 -20.70
C VAL A 368 -5.75 23.88 -19.37
N LEU A 369 -5.47 23.21 -18.24
CA LEU A 369 -5.76 23.79 -16.93
C LEU A 369 -4.80 24.92 -16.57
N THR A 370 -3.51 24.81 -16.92
CA THR A 370 -2.54 25.89 -16.69
C THR A 370 -2.81 27.08 -17.58
N ALA A 371 -3.21 26.88 -18.87
CA ALA A 371 -3.63 27.97 -19.72
C ALA A 371 -4.89 28.68 -19.19
N GLY A 372 -5.82 27.96 -18.57
CA GLY A 372 -6.97 28.54 -17.86
C GLY A 372 -6.52 29.35 -16.64
N ALA A 373 -5.63 28.79 -15.83
CA ALA A 373 -5.10 29.43 -14.64
C ALA A 373 -4.33 30.74 -14.98
N GLU A 374 -3.47 30.72 -16.02
CA GLU A 374 -2.79 31.93 -16.50
C GLU A 374 -3.78 33.04 -16.95
N ALA A 375 -4.92 32.65 -17.51
CA ALA A 375 -5.95 33.61 -17.96
C ALA A 375 -6.74 34.20 -16.78
N SER A 376 -6.89 33.46 -15.69
CA SER A 376 -7.63 33.85 -14.48
C SER A 376 -6.74 34.43 -13.37
N ASP A 377 -5.41 34.49 -13.59
CA ASP A 377 -4.40 34.88 -12.58
C ASP A 377 -4.45 33.97 -11.33
N THR A 378 -4.58 32.65 -11.56
CA THR A 378 -4.64 31.59 -10.53
C THR A 378 -3.57 30.55 -10.77
N GLU A 379 -3.44 29.55 -9.90
CA GLU A 379 -2.39 28.54 -9.96
C GLU A 379 -2.93 27.12 -9.99
N VAL A 380 -2.15 26.19 -10.57
CA VAL A 380 -2.39 24.73 -10.57
C VAL A 380 -1.27 24.05 -9.80
N VAL A 381 -1.58 23.48 -8.65
CA VAL A 381 -0.66 22.62 -7.91
C VAL A 381 -0.91 21.18 -8.35
N PHE A 382 0.05 20.59 -9.08
CA PHE A 382 -0.05 19.22 -9.55
C PHE A 382 0.75 18.26 -8.68
N ARG A 383 0.06 17.28 -8.09
CA ARG A 383 0.70 16.24 -7.30
C ARG A 383 1.18 15.09 -8.17
N THR A 384 2.45 14.74 -8.04
CA THR A 384 3.05 13.65 -8.83
C THR A 384 2.63 12.25 -8.37
N TRP A 385 1.95 12.10 -7.24
CA TRP A 385 1.45 10.81 -6.74
C TRP A 385 0.42 10.21 -7.71
N SER A 386 0.69 9.01 -8.25
CA SER A 386 -0.14 8.41 -9.30
C SER A 386 -0.39 6.90 -9.15
N VAL A 387 0.03 6.26 -8.09
CA VAL A 387 -0.06 4.80 -7.85
C VAL A 387 0.35 3.91 -9.05
N GLY A 388 1.20 4.42 -9.96
CA GLY A 388 1.77 3.65 -11.07
C GLY A 388 0.78 3.21 -12.15
N ILE A 389 -0.15 4.07 -12.57
CA ILE A 389 -1.24 3.71 -13.48
C ILE A 389 -0.85 3.88 -14.94
N GLY A 390 -1.06 2.82 -15.74
CA GLY A 390 -0.92 2.86 -17.20
C GLY A 390 0.47 3.25 -17.68
N ASP A 391 0.53 3.96 -18.81
CA ASP A 391 1.79 4.43 -19.42
C ASP A 391 2.37 5.68 -18.72
N VAL A 392 1.64 6.29 -17.80
CA VAL A 392 2.17 7.35 -16.93
C VAL A 392 3.30 6.81 -16.06
N GLY A 393 3.26 5.51 -15.78
CA GLY A 393 4.26 4.86 -14.96
C GLY A 393 4.28 5.41 -13.53
N ASP A 394 5.45 5.35 -12.93
CA ASP A 394 5.67 5.86 -11.58
C ASP A 394 6.36 7.23 -11.63
N MET A 395 5.68 8.25 -12.19
CA MET A 395 6.25 9.59 -12.30
C MET A 395 6.58 10.22 -10.95
N HIS A 396 6.03 9.67 -9.88
CA HIS A 396 6.31 10.14 -8.52
C HIS A 396 7.75 9.86 -8.10
N ILE A 397 8.31 8.67 -8.43
CA ILE A 397 9.64 8.26 -8.00
C ILE A 397 10.61 7.92 -9.14
N ASP A 398 10.11 7.68 -10.34
CA ASP A 398 10.95 7.32 -11.49
C ASP A 398 11.31 8.54 -12.34
N PRO A 399 12.62 8.92 -12.40
CA PRO A 399 13.07 10.07 -13.18
C PRO A 399 12.71 10.02 -14.66
N GLU A 400 12.71 8.84 -15.30
CA GLU A 400 12.38 8.73 -16.73
C GLU A 400 10.89 9.00 -16.97
N SER A 401 10.03 8.49 -16.11
CA SER A 401 8.57 8.74 -16.15
C SER A 401 8.25 10.20 -15.82
N TYR A 402 8.93 10.77 -14.82
CA TYR A 402 8.79 12.19 -14.47
C TYR A 402 9.10 13.11 -15.67
N GLU A 403 10.28 12.91 -16.29
CA GLU A 403 10.70 13.68 -17.45
C GLU A 403 9.76 13.47 -18.65
N ALA A 404 9.31 12.24 -18.88
CA ALA A 404 8.35 11.94 -19.95
C ALA A 404 7.02 12.67 -19.78
N VAL A 405 6.54 12.83 -18.54
CA VAL A 405 5.25 13.48 -18.26
C VAL A 405 5.39 14.99 -18.20
N LEU A 406 6.35 15.51 -17.47
CA LEU A 406 6.44 16.94 -17.09
C LEU A 406 7.53 17.72 -17.83
N GLY A 407 8.53 17.05 -18.39
CA GLY A 407 9.75 17.71 -18.89
C GLY A 407 9.56 18.78 -19.97
N ASP A 408 8.48 18.75 -20.74
CA ASP A 408 8.19 19.74 -21.80
C ASP A 408 7.08 20.74 -21.41
N ILE A 409 6.55 20.68 -20.17
CA ILE A 409 5.52 21.64 -19.72
C ILE A 409 6.23 22.86 -19.16
N ASP A 410 5.90 24.03 -19.70
CA ASP A 410 6.49 25.32 -19.32
C ASP A 410 5.35 26.31 -19.06
N SER A 411 4.99 26.50 -17.79
CA SER A 411 3.95 27.44 -17.35
C SER A 411 4.28 27.98 -15.97
N ASP A 412 4.23 29.29 -15.83
CA ASP A 412 4.43 29.98 -14.56
C ASP A 412 3.30 29.72 -13.55
N ALA A 413 2.12 29.29 -14.05
CA ALA A 413 0.98 28.92 -13.22
C ALA A 413 1.06 27.47 -12.66
N LEU A 414 2.07 26.68 -13.07
CA LEU A 414 2.23 25.32 -12.60
C LEU A 414 3.19 25.22 -11.42
N ILE A 415 2.71 24.64 -10.30
CA ILE A 415 3.50 24.23 -9.16
C ILE A 415 3.48 22.70 -9.09
N VAL A 416 4.64 22.04 -9.07
CA VAL A 416 4.73 20.59 -8.96
C VAL A 416 4.94 20.19 -7.51
N SER A 417 4.00 19.43 -6.96
CA SER A 417 4.00 18.93 -5.58
C SER A 417 4.44 17.47 -5.52
N THR A 418 5.43 17.16 -4.69
CA THR A 418 6.02 15.82 -4.61
C THR A 418 6.36 15.47 -3.16
N LYS A 419 6.00 14.25 -2.72
CA LYS A 419 6.40 13.73 -1.41
C LYS A 419 7.91 13.65 -1.29
N TYR A 420 8.47 14.02 -0.13
CA TYR A 420 9.93 14.02 0.07
C TYR A 420 10.55 12.61 0.07
N THR A 421 9.74 11.56 0.32
CA THR A 421 10.15 10.16 0.32
C THR A 421 9.99 9.52 -1.07
N ALA A 422 10.88 8.61 -1.41
CA ALA A 422 10.79 7.81 -2.63
C ALA A 422 9.73 6.72 -2.49
N GLY A 423 8.48 7.11 -2.43
CA GLY A 423 7.32 6.27 -2.20
C GLY A 423 6.27 7.01 -1.39
N ASP A 424 5.58 6.32 -0.53
CA ASP A 424 4.66 6.94 0.41
C ASP A 424 5.36 7.39 1.71
N PHE A 425 4.64 7.98 2.66
CA PHE A 425 5.21 8.51 3.90
C PHE A 425 5.61 7.40 4.88
N TYR A 426 6.66 6.63 4.51
CA TYR A 426 7.26 5.63 5.39
C TYR A 426 8.63 6.07 5.91
N SER A 427 8.96 5.67 7.11
CA SER A 427 10.36 5.67 7.57
C SER A 427 11.20 4.74 6.72
N TRP A 428 12.49 4.98 6.67
CA TRP A 428 13.47 4.14 5.97
C TRP A 428 13.47 4.26 4.44
N LEU A 429 12.60 5.05 3.84
CA LEU A 429 12.69 5.34 2.42
C LEU A 429 13.79 6.37 2.13
N PRO A 430 14.47 6.29 0.97
CA PRO A 430 15.36 7.35 0.52
C PRO A 430 14.57 8.61 0.16
N LEU A 431 15.29 9.71 -0.04
CA LEU A 431 14.71 10.92 -0.63
C LEU A 431 14.26 10.66 -2.05
N ASN A 432 13.22 11.37 -2.45
CA ASN A 432 12.67 11.27 -3.78
C ASN A 432 13.56 12.00 -4.80
N GLU A 433 14.19 11.23 -5.68
CA GLU A 433 15.13 11.75 -6.69
C GLU A 433 14.46 12.73 -7.66
N THR A 434 13.13 12.62 -7.90
CA THR A 434 12.42 13.52 -8.80
C THR A 434 12.36 14.95 -8.26
N LEU A 435 12.48 15.16 -6.96
CA LEU A 435 12.57 16.50 -6.37
C LEU A 435 13.86 17.25 -6.75
N ALA A 436 14.90 16.52 -7.14
CA ALA A 436 16.15 17.12 -7.62
C ALA A 436 16.10 17.47 -9.13
N MET A 437 14.99 17.23 -9.82
CA MET A 437 14.87 17.35 -11.28
C MET A 437 13.99 18.54 -11.69
N GLY A 438 14.16 18.94 -12.96
CA GLY A 438 13.29 19.88 -13.65
C GLY A 438 13.47 21.33 -13.22
N GLU A 439 12.87 22.24 -14.01
CA GLU A 439 12.92 23.70 -13.80
C GLU A 439 11.58 24.28 -13.29
N HIS A 440 10.59 23.42 -13.01
CA HIS A 440 9.29 23.84 -12.50
C HIS A 440 9.40 24.44 -11.11
N ARG A 441 8.49 25.34 -10.79
CA ARG A 441 8.18 25.75 -9.41
C ARG A 441 7.78 24.49 -8.62
N ARG A 442 8.34 24.30 -7.44
CA ARG A 442 8.17 23.02 -6.70
C ARG A 442 7.86 23.23 -5.24
N ILE A 443 6.99 22.40 -4.73
CA ILE A 443 6.76 22.26 -3.29
C ILE A 443 7.01 20.83 -2.82
N VAL A 444 7.51 20.71 -1.61
CA VAL A 444 7.80 19.43 -0.96
C VAL A 444 6.64 19.06 -0.05
N GLU A 445 6.05 17.88 -0.28
CA GLU A 445 5.01 17.39 0.61
C GLU A 445 5.60 16.76 1.86
N PHE A 446 5.18 17.25 3.03
CA PHE A 446 5.39 16.69 4.36
C PHE A 446 4.08 16.17 4.93
N GLN A 447 4.15 15.35 5.96
CA GLN A 447 2.98 14.88 6.68
C GLN A 447 3.24 14.98 8.18
N SER A 448 2.46 15.77 8.91
CA SER A 448 2.65 15.99 10.34
C SER A 448 2.25 14.78 11.19
N ARG A 449 1.32 13.97 10.66
CA ARG A 449 0.93 12.67 11.19
C ARG A 449 1.03 11.65 10.07
N ARG A 450 2.10 10.86 10.06
CA ARG A 450 2.29 9.82 9.04
C ARG A 450 1.20 8.76 9.13
N GLU A 451 0.45 8.59 8.06
CA GLU A 451 -0.71 7.69 8.00
C GLU A 451 -0.39 6.25 8.36
N PHE A 452 0.79 5.76 7.99
CA PHE A 452 1.22 4.39 8.26
C PHE A 452 1.90 4.21 9.62
N GLU A 453 2.18 5.28 10.34
CA GLU A 453 2.77 5.30 11.67
C GLU A 453 1.77 5.77 12.74
N ALA A 454 0.54 6.06 12.34
CA ALA A 454 -0.50 6.56 13.20
C ALA A 454 -1.25 5.42 13.91
N PHE A 455 -1.11 5.37 15.23
CA PHE A 455 -1.86 4.47 16.11
C PHE A 455 -2.33 5.31 17.30
N GLY A 456 -3.61 5.71 17.28
CA GLY A 456 -4.08 6.68 18.26
C GLY A 456 -3.21 7.95 18.25
N SER A 457 -2.79 8.39 19.42
CA SER A 457 -2.00 9.58 19.62
C SER A 457 -0.52 9.29 19.89
N PHE A 458 0.10 8.36 19.19
CA PHE A 458 1.52 8.08 19.39
C PHE A 458 2.38 9.34 19.18
N PRO A 459 3.25 9.73 20.13
CA PRO A 459 4.26 10.74 19.89
C PRO A 459 5.18 10.32 18.75
N ASN A 460 5.49 11.22 17.81
CA ASN A 460 6.36 10.97 16.67
C ASN A 460 7.02 12.28 16.20
N ASP A 461 8.20 12.57 16.70
CA ASP A 461 8.94 13.78 16.35
C ASP A 461 9.63 13.62 14.99
N LEU A 462 9.05 14.22 13.95
CA LEU A 462 9.53 14.16 12.57
C LEU A 462 10.54 15.27 12.23
N GLY A 463 10.67 16.28 13.05
CA GLY A 463 11.47 17.48 12.75
C GLY A 463 12.89 17.21 12.28
N PRO A 464 13.72 16.39 12.97
CA PRO A 464 15.07 16.10 12.54
C PRO A 464 15.16 15.46 11.16
N GLU A 465 14.19 14.62 10.80
CA GLU A 465 14.10 13.99 9.50
C GLU A 465 13.71 15.00 8.41
N LEU A 466 12.73 15.85 8.70
CA LEU A 466 12.30 16.92 7.78
C LEU A 466 13.40 17.94 7.55
N GLN A 467 14.15 18.33 8.60
CA GLN A 467 15.28 19.24 8.49
C GLN A 467 16.37 18.68 7.59
N TRP A 468 16.78 17.42 7.80
CA TRP A 468 17.75 16.76 6.96
C TRP A 468 17.27 16.67 5.51
N ALA A 469 16.01 16.22 5.29
CA ALA A 469 15.44 16.08 3.97
C ALA A 469 15.43 17.41 3.21
N LEU A 470 14.95 18.47 3.84
CA LEU A 470 14.86 19.79 3.22
C LEU A 470 16.25 20.36 2.91
N GLY A 471 17.24 20.18 3.81
CA GLY A 471 18.61 20.61 3.60
C GLY A 471 19.24 19.93 2.37
N GLU A 472 19.08 18.62 2.23
CA GLU A 472 19.59 17.85 1.07
C GLU A 472 18.89 18.24 -0.22
N LEU A 473 17.56 18.43 -0.20
CA LEU A 473 16.77 18.80 -1.38
C LEU A 473 17.11 20.22 -1.86
N LEU A 474 17.19 21.19 -0.97
CA LEU A 474 17.54 22.58 -1.30
C LEU A 474 18.96 22.71 -1.84
N ALA A 475 19.88 21.82 -1.43
CA ALA A 475 21.23 21.78 -2.00
C ALA A 475 21.25 21.26 -3.45
N GLN A 476 20.22 20.52 -3.87
CA GLN A 476 20.15 19.89 -5.19
C GLN A 476 19.27 20.67 -6.18
N ASN A 477 18.18 21.30 -5.72
CA ASN A 477 17.25 22.03 -6.59
C ASN A 477 16.86 23.37 -5.99
N SER A 478 17.26 24.45 -6.67
CA SER A 478 16.94 25.83 -6.29
C SER A 478 15.49 26.25 -6.57
N ASN A 479 14.75 25.47 -7.36
CA ASN A 479 13.37 25.76 -7.75
C ASN A 479 12.36 25.26 -6.70
N ILE A 480 12.84 24.68 -5.61
CA ILE A 480 11.99 24.39 -4.45
C ILE A 480 11.69 25.71 -3.76
N GLU A 481 10.44 26.13 -3.83
CA GLU A 481 9.96 27.40 -3.29
C GLU A 481 8.96 27.21 -2.12
N GLY A 482 8.57 25.98 -1.80
CA GLY A 482 7.58 25.79 -0.76
C GLY A 482 7.49 24.39 -0.19
N ILE A 483 6.59 24.30 0.78
CA ILE A 483 6.16 23.05 1.40
C ILE A 483 4.63 22.96 1.37
N TRP A 484 4.15 21.73 1.40
CA TRP A 484 2.80 21.41 1.80
C TRP A 484 2.82 20.43 2.97
N THR A 485 2.28 20.85 4.10
CA THR A 485 2.19 20.01 5.29
C THR A 485 0.80 19.40 5.40
N TRP A 486 0.71 18.12 5.15
CA TRP A 486 -0.49 17.34 5.39
C TRP A 486 -0.71 17.21 6.89
N THR A 487 -1.84 17.67 7.39
CA THR A 487 -2.21 17.51 8.81
C THR A 487 -2.78 16.13 9.07
N GLN A 488 -3.51 15.62 8.08
CA GLN A 488 -3.95 14.25 8.00
C GLN A 488 -4.30 13.87 6.56
N ASP A 489 -3.91 12.71 6.12
CA ASP A 489 -4.41 12.06 4.91
C ASP A 489 -4.91 10.67 5.32
N GLY A 490 -5.79 10.02 4.59
CA GLY A 490 -6.26 8.67 4.76
C GLY A 490 -5.81 7.96 6.05
N GLY A 491 -5.22 6.85 5.89
CA GLY A 491 -4.65 6.06 6.95
C GLY A 491 -5.55 4.96 7.46
N PRO A 492 -5.00 4.08 8.29
CA PRO A 492 -5.77 2.98 8.81
C PRO A 492 -6.89 3.50 9.72
N TRP A 493 -8.05 2.93 9.62
CA TRP A 493 -9.23 3.24 10.45
C TRP A 493 -8.97 3.21 11.94
N ARG A 494 -7.90 2.58 12.34
CA ARG A 494 -7.43 2.40 13.70
C ARG A 494 -6.53 3.48 14.19
N ALA A 495 -6.22 4.42 13.32
CA ALA A 495 -5.35 5.52 13.70
C ALA A 495 -5.96 6.41 14.76
N GLY A 496 -7.26 6.37 14.96
CA GLY A 496 -7.98 7.28 15.85
C GLY A 496 -8.31 8.61 15.16
N PRO A 497 -9.35 9.32 15.63
CA PRO A 497 -9.70 10.62 15.10
C PRO A 497 -8.62 11.61 15.47
N MET A 498 -7.98 12.19 14.48
CA MET A 498 -6.99 13.22 14.73
C MET A 498 -7.06 14.24 13.64
N SER A 499 -7.39 15.42 14.05
CA SER A 499 -7.46 16.56 13.18
C SER A 499 -6.98 17.78 13.96
N LEU A 500 -6.03 18.51 13.40
CA LEU A 500 -5.67 19.81 13.93
C LEU A 500 -6.85 20.78 13.80
N TYR A 501 -7.61 20.64 12.74
CA TYR A 501 -8.80 21.46 12.51
C TYR A 501 -9.87 21.22 13.57
N LEU A 502 -10.24 19.95 13.82
CA LEU A 502 -11.27 19.60 14.82
C LEU A 502 -10.73 19.48 16.25
N LYS A 503 -9.43 19.64 16.47
CA LYS A 503 -8.76 19.44 17.76
C LYS A 503 -9.13 18.13 18.44
N SER A 504 -9.26 17.06 17.66
CA SER A 504 -9.63 15.74 18.14
C SER A 504 -8.41 14.92 18.56
N GLY A 505 -8.58 14.06 19.56
CA GLY A 505 -7.51 13.27 20.16
C GLY A 505 -6.46 14.15 20.87
N PHE A 506 -5.26 13.63 21.04
CA PHE A 506 -4.13 14.41 21.57
C PHE A 506 -3.42 15.17 20.44
N TRP A 507 -4.16 16.04 19.78
CA TRP A 507 -3.77 16.75 18.55
C TRP A 507 -2.50 17.62 18.69
N GLN A 508 -2.18 18.08 19.92
CA GLN A 508 -0.97 18.86 20.18
C GLN A 508 0.31 18.14 19.74
N LEU A 509 0.34 16.81 19.80
CA LEU A 509 1.50 16.03 19.36
C LEU A 509 1.78 16.16 17.85
N TYR A 510 0.74 16.46 17.05
CA TYR A 510 0.88 16.65 15.60
C TYR A 510 1.02 18.11 15.21
N GLU A 511 0.42 18.99 16.01
CA GLU A 511 0.69 20.43 15.90
C GLU A 511 2.19 20.72 16.06
N HIS A 512 2.89 19.97 16.92
CA HIS A 512 4.34 20.02 17.04
C HIS A 512 5.07 19.83 15.71
N ASN A 513 4.73 18.79 14.93
CA ASN A 513 5.34 18.53 13.62
C ASN A 513 4.96 19.59 12.58
N THR A 514 3.72 20.09 12.62
CA THR A 514 3.25 21.17 11.75
C THR A 514 4.04 22.45 12.01
N ARG A 515 4.26 22.80 13.27
CA ARG A 515 5.07 23.94 13.70
C ARG A 515 6.54 23.81 13.30
N GLN A 516 7.13 22.61 13.42
CA GLN A 516 8.50 22.35 12.98
C GLN A 516 8.64 22.51 11.46
N ALA A 517 7.66 22.00 10.69
CA ALA A 517 7.66 22.13 9.22
C ALA A 517 7.61 23.61 8.80
N ALA A 518 6.76 24.41 9.42
CA ALA A 518 6.68 25.86 9.18
C ALA A 518 7.99 26.58 9.55
N ALA A 519 8.59 26.24 10.71
CA ALA A 519 9.87 26.80 11.13
C ALA A 519 10.99 26.47 10.15
N LEU A 520 11.06 25.24 9.63
CA LEU A 520 12.03 24.80 8.62
C LEU A 520 11.81 25.47 7.26
N ALA A 521 10.57 25.72 6.89
CA ALA A 521 10.28 26.46 5.65
C ALA A 521 10.76 27.92 5.72
N ARG A 522 10.69 28.55 6.89
CA ARG A 522 11.26 29.87 7.12
C ARG A 522 12.79 29.84 7.16
N ASP A 523 13.36 28.95 7.96
CA ASP A 523 14.79 28.76 8.13
C ASP A 523 15.14 27.27 8.15
N PRO A 524 15.70 26.69 7.10
CA PRO A 524 16.09 25.29 7.09
C PRO A 524 17.12 24.91 8.19
N ASP A 525 17.82 25.87 8.74
CA ASP A 525 18.77 25.69 9.84
C ASP A 525 18.15 26.02 11.22
N ALA A 526 16.81 26.11 11.33
CA ALA A 526 16.09 26.40 12.58
C ALA A 526 16.51 25.46 13.72
N ASP A 527 16.61 26.01 14.94
CA ASP A 527 16.88 25.21 16.15
C ASP A 527 15.60 24.45 16.58
N LEU A 528 15.40 23.25 16.04
CA LEU A 528 14.23 22.42 16.35
C LEU A 528 14.11 22.05 17.82
N ALA A 529 15.24 21.95 18.55
CA ALA A 529 15.22 21.72 19.97
C ALA A 529 14.56 22.90 20.71
N GLN A 530 14.82 24.13 20.26
CA GLN A 530 14.17 25.32 20.79
C GLN A 530 12.69 25.38 20.39
N VAL A 531 12.35 25.01 19.13
CA VAL A 531 10.94 24.93 18.67
C VAL A 531 10.14 23.97 19.55
N THR A 532 10.69 22.80 19.87
CA THR A 532 10.06 21.80 20.76
C THR A 532 9.89 22.35 22.19
N ALA A 533 10.90 23.04 22.71
CA ALA A 533 10.82 23.63 24.05
C ALA A 533 9.76 24.77 24.13
N ASP A 534 9.68 25.60 23.08
CA ASP A 534 8.70 26.68 22.99
C ASP A 534 7.27 26.11 22.86
N TRP A 535 7.06 25.06 22.03
CA TRP A 535 5.82 24.31 21.94
C TRP A 535 5.40 23.70 23.28
N ALA A 536 6.34 23.07 24.00
CA ALA A 536 6.06 22.48 25.30
C ALA A 536 5.67 23.54 26.35
N ARG A 537 6.25 24.73 26.25
CA ARG A 537 5.88 25.87 27.11
C ARG A 537 4.48 26.39 26.83
N GLU A 538 4.18 26.56 25.55
CA GLU A 538 2.89 27.12 25.16
C GLU A 538 1.73 26.23 25.61
N TRP A 539 1.84 24.92 25.38
CA TRP A 539 0.73 24.03 25.65
C TRP A 539 0.69 23.43 27.07
N PHE A 540 1.85 23.15 27.67
CA PHE A 540 1.87 22.28 28.84
C PHE A 540 2.37 22.95 30.14
N SER A 541 3.46 23.72 30.12
CA SER A 541 4.05 24.16 31.38
C SER A 541 5.07 25.30 31.24
N ASP A 542 5.09 26.20 32.19
CA ASP A 542 6.18 27.19 32.33
C ASP A 542 7.35 26.69 33.16
N ASP A 543 7.22 25.56 33.85
CA ASP A 543 8.28 24.99 34.66
C ASP A 543 9.38 24.38 33.80
N PRO A 544 10.65 24.85 33.90
CA PRO A 544 11.73 24.35 33.05
C PRO A 544 11.99 22.85 33.14
N ALA A 545 11.73 22.25 34.31
CA ALA A 545 11.97 20.82 34.49
C ALA A 545 10.91 20.00 33.75
N THR A 546 9.65 20.44 33.82
CA THR A 546 8.53 19.82 33.10
C THR A 546 8.67 19.97 31.58
N VAL A 547 9.02 21.16 31.08
CA VAL A 547 9.32 21.39 29.66
C VAL A 547 10.46 20.50 29.19
N ALA A 548 11.53 20.39 29.96
CA ALA A 548 12.66 19.53 29.61
C ALA A 548 12.28 18.04 29.56
N ALA A 549 11.39 17.58 30.45
CA ALA A 549 10.89 16.20 30.47
C ALA A 549 10.04 15.91 29.20
N ILE A 550 9.17 16.83 28.80
CA ILE A 550 8.34 16.73 27.58
C ILE A 550 9.24 16.72 26.35
N ALA A 551 10.18 17.66 26.24
CA ALA A 551 11.13 17.70 25.12
C ALA A 551 11.99 16.42 25.04
N GLN A 552 12.32 15.84 26.19
CA GLN A 552 13.05 14.58 26.27
C GLN A 552 12.21 13.37 25.80
N ALA A 553 10.93 13.36 26.13
CA ALA A 553 9.99 12.34 25.64
C ALA A 553 9.86 12.43 24.11
N MET A 554 9.62 13.64 23.57
CA MET A 554 9.52 13.85 22.12
C MET A 554 10.79 13.41 21.40
N ALA A 555 11.98 13.75 21.88
CA ALA A 555 13.24 13.32 21.27
C ALA A 555 13.45 11.78 21.22
N ARG A 556 12.74 11.02 22.06
CA ARG A 556 12.78 9.53 22.04
C ARG A 556 11.70 8.91 21.19
N SER A 557 10.65 9.64 20.88
CA SER A 557 9.45 9.12 20.22
C SER A 557 9.78 8.52 18.85
N ARG A 558 10.64 9.18 18.07
CA ARG A 558 11.05 8.69 16.75
C ARG A 558 11.69 7.32 16.82
N SER A 559 12.56 7.07 17.80
CA SER A 559 13.18 5.77 18.00
C SER A 559 12.17 4.67 18.39
N ALA A 560 11.12 5.02 19.14
CA ALA A 560 10.04 4.08 19.45
C ALA A 560 9.29 3.67 18.17
N ILE A 561 8.94 4.62 17.32
CA ILE A 561 8.24 4.38 16.05
C ILE A 561 9.10 3.57 15.09
N GLU A 562 10.32 4.01 14.78
CA GLU A 562 11.20 3.34 13.79
C GLU A 562 11.54 1.89 14.17
N ASN A 563 11.75 1.63 15.44
CA ASN A 563 12.06 0.29 15.92
C ASN A 563 10.82 -0.55 16.23
N GLY A 564 9.71 0.09 16.58
CA GLY A 564 8.46 -0.58 16.96
C GLY A 564 7.64 -0.99 15.75
N LEU A 565 7.53 -0.11 14.78
CA LEU A 565 6.68 -0.29 13.60
C LEU A 565 7.42 -0.87 12.39
N TYR A 566 8.75 -0.94 12.40
CA TYR A 566 9.57 -1.45 11.30
C TYR A 566 10.48 -2.59 11.75
N LEU A 567 10.90 -3.40 10.80
CA LEU A 567 11.92 -4.42 10.97
C LEU A 567 13.21 -3.89 10.33
N ALA A 568 14.09 -3.29 11.10
CA ALA A 568 15.31 -2.66 10.58
C ALA A 568 16.06 -3.53 9.55
N PRO A 569 16.32 -4.83 9.77
CA PRO A 569 16.99 -5.66 8.79
C PRO A 569 16.28 -5.83 7.45
N PHE A 570 14.97 -5.60 7.41
CA PHE A 570 14.19 -5.57 6.17
C PHE A 570 14.12 -4.15 5.59
N ALA A 571 13.84 -3.17 6.44
CA ALA A 571 13.68 -1.78 6.05
C ALA A 571 14.97 -1.15 5.48
N GLU A 572 16.15 -1.63 5.91
CA GLU A 572 17.46 -1.27 5.36
C GLU A 572 17.70 -1.82 3.94
N SER A 573 16.83 -2.70 3.46
CA SER A 573 16.98 -3.34 2.17
C SER A 573 15.98 -2.77 1.17
N ARG A 574 16.47 -2.42 0.00
CA ARG A 574 15.62 -2.19 -1.16
C ARG A 574 15.24 -3.52 -1.76
N VAL A 575 13.97 -3.85 -1.69
CA VAL A 575 13.45 -5.11 -2.22
C VAL A 575 12.64 -4.81 -3.46
N SER A 576 13.01 -5.40 -4.58
CA SER A 576 12.20 -5.35 -5.79
C SER A 576 11.87 -6.76 -6.28
N ALA A 577 10.63 -6.96 -6.67
CA ALA A 577 10.16 -8.20 -7.26
C ALA A 577 9.18 -7.87 -8.37
N LEU A 578 9.42 -8.39 -9.57
CA LEU A 578 8.63 -8.12 -10.78
C LEU A 578 8.50 -6.62 -11.12
N GLY A 579 9.49 -5.81 -10.76
CA GLY A 579 9.47 -4.37 -11.02
C GLY A 579 8.77 -3.54 -9.95
N LEU A 580 8.29 -4.15 -8.87
CA LEU A 580 7.70 -3.46 -7.72
C LEU A 580 8.63 -3.44 -6.53
N GLU A 581 8.56 -2.36 -5.81
CA GLU A 581 9.21 -2.18 -4.52
C GLU A 581 8.13 -2.16 -3.41
N PRO A 582 8.05 -3.21 -2.57
CA PRO A 582 7.11 -3.21 -1.46
C PRO A 582 7.54 -2.20 -0.39
N PRO A 583 6.59 -1.61 0.36
CA PRO A 583 6.92 -0.68 1.43
C PRO A 583 7.74 -1.35 2.53
N PRO A 584 8.58 -0.59 3.25
CA PRO A 584 9.44 -1.15 4.31
C PRO A 584 8.69 -1.65 5.54
N GLN A 585 7.43 -1.28 5.67
CA GLN A 585 6.55 -1.58 6.81
C GLN A 585 5.49 -2.63 6.47
N MET A 586 5.83 -3.75 5.90
CA MET A 586 4.84 -4.71 5.38
C MET A 586 3.98 -5.41 6.42
N TRP A 587 4.38 -5.52 7.67
CA TRP A 587 3.71 -6.37 8.67
C TRP A 587 2.63 -5.67 9.49
N LEU A 588 2.40 -4.37 9.29
CA LEU A 588 1.45 -3.57 10.06
C LEU A 588 0.16 -3.19 9.33
N PHE A 589 0.09 -3.40 8.02
CA PHE A 589 -1.09 -3.02 7.27
C PHE A 589 -2.25 -3.98 7.47
N GLU A 590 -3.21 -3.57 8.23
CA GLU A 590 -4.45 -4.33 8.33
C GLU A 590 -5.56 -3.84 7.39
N TRP A 591 -5.53 -2.60 6.97
CA TRP A 591 -6.43 -2.09 5.95
C TRP A 591 -6.00 -2.46 4.54
N ASP A 592 -4.71 -2.72 4.33
CA ASP A 592 -4.26 -3.34 3.10
C ASP A 592 -4.31 -4.87 3.26
N ILE A 593 -5.09 -5.51 2.44
CA ILE A 593 -5.36 -6.95 2.38
C ILE A 593 -4.08 -7.81 2.40
N LEU A 594 -2.94 -7.22 2.08
CA LEU A 594 -1.66 -7.89 1.89
C LEU A 594 -1.01 -8.34 3.18
N THR A 595 -1.20 -7.61 4.24
CA THR A 595 -0.55 -7.89 5.52
C THR A 595 -1.35 -8.81 6.42
N GLY A 596 -2.60 -9.08 6.04
CA GLY A 596 -3.39 -10.11 6.67
C GLY A 596 -2.85 -11.52 6.48
N ASP A 597 -1.89 -11.72 5.57
CA ASP A 597 -1.37 -13.06 5.30
C ASP A 597 0.02 -13.27 5.89
N SER A 598 0.09 -14.07 6.96
CA SER A 598 1.35 -14.52 7.55
C SER A 598 2.31 -15.19 6.54
N ALA A 599 1.81 -15.59 5.38
CA ALA A 599 2.63 -16.17 4.33
C ALA A 599 3.59 -15.15 3.72
N THR A 600 3.20 -13.89 3.69
CA THR A 600 4.07 -12.78 3.31
C THR A 600 5.22 -12.62 4.30
N LEU A 601 4.95 -12.85 5.57
CA LEU A 601 5.93 -12.75 6.65
C LEU A 601 7.03 -13.82 6.55
N ASP A 602 6.77 -14.96 5.91
CA ASP A 602 7.80 -15.94 5.56
C ASP A 602 8.82 -15.34 4.57
N VAL A 603 8.38 -14.49 3.67
CA VAL A 603 9.27 -13.79 2.73
C VAL A 603 10.10 -12.74 3.45
N LEU A 604 9.52 -12.00 4.39
CA LEU A 604 10.26 -11.08 5.25
C LEU A 604 11.34 -11.82 6.04
N TYR A 605 11.01 -12.97 6.65
CA TYR A 605 11.99 -13.81 7.31
C TYR A 605 13.14 -14.21 6.38
N ALA A 606 12.83 -14.61 5.14
CA ALA A 606 13.83 -15.02 4.17
C ALA A 606 14.76 -13.85 3.75
N ILE A 607 14.23 -12.63 3.62
CA ILE A 607 14.99 -11.42 3.29
C ILE A 607 15.89 -11.02 4.45
N ILE A 608 15.36 -10.98 5.68
CA ILE A 608 16.12 -10.71 6.91
C ILE A 608 17.26 -11.72 7.08
N GLY A 609 17.00 -12.98 6.74
CA GLY A 609 17.91 -14.10 6.92
C GLY A 609 18.03 -14.55 8.37
N PRO A 610 18.30 -15.84 8.60
CA PRO A 610 18.27 -16.45 9.93
C PRO A 610 19.30 -15.84 10.92
N HIS A 611 20.36 -15.20 10.42
CA HIS A 611 21.40 -14.58 11.26
C HIS A 611 21.03 -13.18 11.75
N ARG A 612 20.05 -12.51 11.17
CA ARG A 612 19.56 -11.18 11.59
C ARG A 612 18.21 -11.22 12.33
N VAL A 613 17.60 -12.38 12.52
CA VAL A 613 16.32 -12.53 13.24
C VAL A 613 16.37 -11.93 14.65
N GLN A 614 17.48 -12.13 15.38
CA GLN A 614 17.63 -11.58 16.72
C GLN A 614 17.74 -10.06 16.73
N GLU A 615 18.32 -9.47 15.71
CA GLU A 615 18.35 -8.01 15.51
C GLU A 615 16.93 -7.47 15.27
N ALA A 616 16.16 -8.11 14.39
CA ALA A 616 14.77 -7.76 14.14
C ALA A 616 13.92 -7.82 15.43
N ILE A 617 14.09 -8.85 16.26
CA ILE A 617 13.40 -9.00 17.56
C ILE A 617 13.86 -7.90 18.54
N GLN A 618 15.16 -7.59 18.56
CA GLN A 618 15.71 -6.58 19.46
C GLN A 618 15.13 -5.20 19.20
N GLY A 619 14.84 -4.84 17.93
CA GLY A 619 14.19 -3.58 17.58
C GLY A 619 12.89 -3.36 18.37
N GLY A 620 12.02 -4.36 18.45
CA GLY A 620 10.78 -4.25 19.26
C GLY A 620 11.01 -4.01 20.74
N ARG A 621 12.09 -4.57 21.30
CA ARG A 621 12.48 -4.34 22.70
C ARG A 621 13.06 -2.95 22.93
N VAL A 622 13.78 -2.41 21.93
CA VAL A 622 14.29 -1.03 21.98
C VAL A 622 13.13 -0.05 21.96
N ALA A 623 12.15 -0.28 21.07
CA ALA A 623 10.96 0.55 20.98
C ALA A 623 10.16 0.57 22.30
N LEU A 624 9.86 -0.61 22.84
CA LEU A 624 9.15 -0.72 24.12
C LEU A 624 9.91 0.00 25.25
N ALA A 625 11.22 -0.17 25.35
CA ALA A 625 12.04 0.50 26.35
C ALA A 625 12.09 2.04 26.15
N ALA A 626 11.96 2.53 24.91
CA ALA A 626 11.86 3.97 24.64
C ALA A 626 10.52 4.51 25.14
N ALA A 627 9.41 3.86 24.82
CA ALA A 627 8.07 4.23 25.29
C ALA A 627 7.95 4.19 26.83
N GLU A 628 8.47 3.14 27.47
CA GLU A 628 8.53 3.05 28.94
C GLU A 628 9.31 4.23 29.60
N ARG A 629 10.37 4.69 28.94
CA ARG A 629 11.14 5.85 29.43
C ARG A 629 10.40 7.16 29.21
N MET A 630 9.76 7.34 28.05
CA MET A 630 8.91 8.52 27.81
C MET A 630 7.84 8.63 28.89
N ARG A 631 7.19 7.52 29.18
CA ARG A 631 6.20 7.49 30.26
C ARG A 631 6.77 7.84 31.62
N ALA A 632 7.94 7.30 31.95
CA ALA A 632 8.62 7.61 33.23
C ALA A 632 9.02 9.09 33.31
N ASP A 633 9.54 9.68 32.25
CA ASP A 633 9.91 11.10 32.19
C ASP A 633 8.68 12.01 32.46
N ILE A 634 7.51 11.68 31.88
CA ILE A 634 6.27 12.44 32.12
C ILE A 634 5.70 12.17 33.53
N GLU A 635 5.75 10.92 34.01
CA GLU A 635 5.26 10.55 35.35
C GLU A 635 6.05 11.24 36.48
N GLU A 636 7.36 11.46 36.28
CA GLU A 636 8.22 12.14 37.24
C GLU A 636 7.97 13.67 37.37
N THR A 637 7.22 14.26 36.41
CA THR A 637 6.86 15.68 36.49
C THR A 637 5.85 15.97 37.61
N ASP A 638 5.95 17.15 38.22
CA ASP A 638 4.95 17.59 39.20
C ASP A 638 3.67 18.04 38.49
N ALA A 639 2.56 17.32 38.69
CA ALA A 639 1.27 17.68 38.11
C ALA A 639 0.84 19.15 38.38
N ALA A 640 1.30 19.75 39.48
CA ALA A 640 0.98 21.14 39.78
C ALA A 640 1.70 22.17 38.89
N THR A 641 2.69 21.76 38.15
CA THR A 641 3.41 22.61 37.16
C THR A 641 2.78 22.63 35.79
N TRP A 642 1.84 21.72 35.52
CA TRP A 642 1.11 21.68 34.24
C TRP A 642 0.03 22.77 34.21
N ARG A 643 -0.09 23.43 33.05
CA ARG A 643 -1.15 24.42 32.81
C ARG A 643 -2.54 23.81 32.97
N ASP A 644 -2.69 22.63 32.30
CA ASP A 644 -3.85 21.79 32.42
C ASP A 644 -3.43 20.36 32.87
N PRO A 645 -3.81 19.97 34.11
CA PRO A 645 -3.54 18.60 34.56
C PRO A 645 -4.14 17.49 33.68
N GLN A 646 -5.22 17.78 32.92
CA GLN A 646 -5.83 16.80 32.00
C GLN A 646 -4.89 16.49 30.84
N LEU A 647 -4.09 17.44 30.34
CA LEU A 647 -3.09 17.19 29.33
C LEU A 647 -1.96 16.26 29.79
N ARG A 648 -1.59 16.36 31.10
CA ARG A 648 -0.66 15.38 31.68
C ARG A 648 -1.25 13.98 31.70
N ASP A 649 -2.48 13.87 32.12
CA ASP A 649 -3.17 12.57 32.18
C ASP A 649 -3.33 12.00 30.76
N ALA A 650 -3.73 12.80 29.75
CA ALA A 650 -3.80 12.41 28.35
C ALA A 650 -2.43 11.95 27.79
N PHE A 651 -1.35 12.62 28.19
CA PHE A 651 0.00 12.21 27.79
C PHE A 651 0.37 10.84 28.37
N LEU A 652 0.05 10.60 29.64
CA LEU A 652 0.29 9.31 30.29
C LEU A 652 -0.59 8.20 29.69
N GLU A 653 -1.86 8.49 29.39
CA GLU A 653 -2.77 7.54 28.75
C GLU A 653 -2.29 7.14 27.35
N THR A 654 -1.86 8.11 26.55
CA THR A 654 -1.30 7.85 25.22
C THR A 654 -0.01 7.01 25.29
N LEU A 655 0.86 7.27 26.27
CA LEU A 655 2.09 6.49 26.47
C LEU A 655 1.82 5.08 27.03
N ASP A 656 0.80 4.92 27.85
CA ASP A 656 0.33 3.60 28.30
C ASP A 656 -0.22 2.78 27.11
N TYR A 657 -0.98 3.41 26.22
CA TYR A 657 -1.46 2.80 24.99
C TYR A 657 -0.31 2.43 24.04
N GLU A 658 0.68 3.32 23.86
CA GLU A 658 1.87 3.04 23.05
C GLU A 658 2.67 1.85 23.60
N ILE A 659 2.92 1.81 24.91
CA ILE A 659 3.61 0.69 25.57
C ILE A 659 2.87 -0.63 25.36
N ASP A 660 1.56 -0.64 25.51
CA ASP A 660 0.75 -1.84 25.34
C ASP A 660 0.76 -2.31 23.88
N THR A 661 0.54 -1.38 22.94
CA THR A 661 0.55 -1.67 21.51
C THR A 661 1.93 -2.16 21.04
N LEU A 662 3.02 -1.48 21.40
CA LEU A 662 4.38 -1.89 21.06
C LEU A 662 4.77 -3.23 21.71
N GLY A 663 4.27 -3.49 22.91
CA GLY A 663 4.44 -4.79 23.58
C GLY A 663 3.74 -5.92 22.83
N MET A 664 2.52 -5.69 22.36
CA MET A 664 1.76 -6.64 21.53
C MET A 664 2.42 -6.84 20.16
N LEU A 665 2.82 -5.76 19.48
CA LEU A 665 3.52 -5.80 18.19
C LEU A 665 4.88 -6.51 18.30
N GLY A 666 5.60 -6.34 19.42
CA GLY A 666 6.83 -7.05 19.70
C GLY A 666 6.62 -8.57 19.83
N ALA A 667 5.55 -8.99 20.50
CA ALA A 667 5.18 -10.41 20.59
C ALA A 667 4.73 -10.97 19.23
N TYR A 668 3.97 -10.21 18.44
CA TYR A 668 3.60 -10.56 17.07
C TYR A 668 4.83 -10.75 16.18
N ARG A 669 5.81 -9.86 16.28
CA ARG A 669 7.11 -9.93 15.60
C ARG A 669 7.84 -11.24 15.92
N GLU A 670 7.96 -11.58 17.18
CA GLU A 670 8.60 -12.84 17.61
C GLU A 670 7.83 -14.05 17.07
N MET A 671 6.50 -14.00 17.07
CA MET A 671 5.65 -15.07 16.60
C MET A 671 5.86 -15.40 15.12
N PHE A 672 5.77 -14.40 14.24
CA PHE A 672 5.89 -14.68 12.82
C PHE A 672 7.32 -15.01 12.38
N LEU A 673 8.35 -14.42 13.01
CA LEU A 673 9.74 -14.76 12.72
C LEU A 673 10.07 -16.21 13.13
N ALA A 674 9.54 -16.67 14.26
CA ALA A 674 9.67 -18.08 14.67
C ALA A 674 8.91 -19.02 13.74
N LEU A 675 7.76 -18.59 13.18
CA LEU A 675 7.02 -19.36 12.19
C LEU A 675 7.82 -19.50 10.89
N GLY A 676 8.39 -18.41 10.39
CA GLY A 676 9.25 -18.41 9.20
C GLY A 676 10.47 -19.34 9.41
N GLU A 677 11.10 -19.28 10.57
CA GLU A 677 12.20 -20.20 10.93
C GLU A 677 11.76 -21.66 10.94
N TRP A 678 10.55 -21.95 11.42
CA TRP A 678 10.03 -23.32 11.38
C TRP A 678 9.73 -23.76 9.95
N HIS A 679 9.16 -22.91 9.10
CA HIS A 679 8.93 -23.21 7.70
C HIS A 679 10.24 -23.49 6.94
N ASP A 680 11.29 -22.71 7.22
CA ASP A 680 12.62 -22.88 6.63
C ASP A 680 13.31 -24.17 7.10
N THR A 681 13.39 -24.38 8.43
CA THR A 681 14.24 -25.43 9.00
C THR A 681 13.51 -26.73 9.32
N GLY A 682 12.20 -26.68 9.54
CA GLY A 682 11.41 -27.80 10.07
C GLY A 682 11.79 -28.21 11.50
N SER A 683 12.54 -27.34 12.21
CA SER A 683 13.09 -27.66 13.52
C SER A 683 11.99 -27.69 14.60
N PRO A 684 11.95 -28.70 15.46
CA PRO A 684 11.03 -28.76 16.61
C PRO A 684 11.21 -27.56 17.55
N GLU A 685 12.44 -27.10 17.73
CA GLU A 685 12.78 -25.96 18.59
C GLU A 685 12.23 -24.63 18.03
N ALA A 686 12.23 -24.45 16.71
CA ALA A 686 11.59 -23.28 16.07
C ALA A 686 10.07 -23.32 16.27
N TYR A 687 9.46 -24.49 16.13
CA TYR A 687 8.04 -24.66 16.39
C TYR A 687 7.66 -24.41 17.86
N GLU A 688 8.47 -24.85 18.82
CA GLU A 688 8.26 -24.55 20.25
C GLU A 688 8.39 -23.05 20.52
N ARG A 689 9.36 -22.34 19.91
CA ARG A 689 9.48 -20.88 20.03
C ARG A 689 8.24 -20.18 19.47
N TRP A 690 7.77 -20.62 18.31
CA TRP A 690 6.53 -20.10 17.75
C TRP A 690 5.34 -20.29 18.69
N GLN A 691 5.17 -21.46 19.32
CA GLN A 691 4.09 -21.69 20.26
C GLN A 691 4.16 -20.74 21.47
N HIS A 692 5.35 -20.52 22.02
CA HIS A 692 5.53 -19.58 23.13
C HIS A 692 5.23 -18.14 22.71
N ALA A 693 5.74 -17.71 21.58
CA ALA A 693 5.49 -16.37 21.06
C ALA A 693 4.00 -16.14 20.70
N ARG A 694 3.34 -17.17 20.15
CA ARG A 694 1.89 -17.15 19.91
C ARG A 694 1.11 -16.98 21.22
N ASP A 695 1.44 -17.74 22.23
CA ASP A 695 0.72 -17.70 23.52
C ASP A 695 0.92 -16.35 24.21
N ASP A 696 2.12 -15.73 24.14
CA ASP A 696 2.40 -14.39 24.63
C ASP A 696 1.63 -13.34 23.84
N TYR A 697 1.66 -13.43 22.50
CA TYR A 697 0.90 -12.52 21.63
C TYR A 697 -0.60 -12.57 21.94
N LEU A 698 -1.21 -13.77 21.99
CA LEU A 698 -2.64 -13.92 22.27
C LEU A 698 -3.04 -13.35 23.64
N ALA A 699 -2.17 -13.50 24.65
CA ALA A 699 -2.43 -12.93 25.97
C ALA A 699 -2.40 -11.39 25.94
N ARG A 700 -1.41 -10.79 25.27
CA ARG A 700 -1.30 -9.34 25.12
C ARG A 700 -2.43 -8.78 24.27
N ALA A 701 -2.75 -9.42 23.17
CA ALA A 701 -3.81 -9.02 22.27
C ALA A 701 -5.19 -9.04 22.94
N ALA A 702 -5.45 -10.04 23.76
CA ALA A 702 -6.68 -10.11 24.54
C ALA A 702 -6.75 -8.98 25.59
N ALA A 703 -5.64 -8.69 26.25
CA ALA A 703 -5.54 -7.59 27.22
C ALA A 703 -5.72 -6.22 26.54
N HIS A 704 -5.12 -6.04 25.35
CA HIS A 704 -5.25 -4.82 24.55
C HIS A 704 -6.71 -4.56 24.15
N VAL A 705 -7.39 -5.57 23.60
CA VAL A 705 -8.81 -5.44 23.25
C VAL A 705 -9.68 -5.18 24.48
N ASP A 706 -9.40 -5.85 25.62
CA ASP A 706 -10.16 -5.62 26.87
C ASP A 706 -9.95 -4.19 27.41
N ALA A 707 -8.78 -3.61 27.23
CA ALA A 707 -8.45 -2.27 27.67
C ALA A 707 -9.05 -1.17 26.75
N TYR A 708 -9.02 -1.37 25.44
CA TYR A 708 -9.26 -0.31 24.46
C TYR A 708 -10.47 -0.54 23.54
N ALA A 709 -11.27 -1.61 23.73
CA ALA A 709 -12.46 -1.82 22.91
C ALA A 709 -13.47 -0.69 23.09
N GLY A 710 -13.77 0.00 22.00
CA GLY A 710 -14.69 1.13 21.97
C GLY A 710 -14.09 2.47 22.39
N ASP A 711 -12.80 2.52 22.68
CA ASP A 711 -12.05 3.76 22.81
C ASP A 711 -11.75 4.32 21.42
N VAL A 712 -12.17 5.57 21.17
CA VAL A 712 -12.03 6.24 19.87
C VAL A 712 -10.64 6.85 19.75
N ASP A 713 -10.10 7.42 20.82
CA ASP A 713 -8.80 8.09 20.81
C ASP A 713 -7.63 7.10 20.85
N HIS A 714 -7.88 5.93 21.47
CA HIS A 714 -6.92 4.83 21.58
C HIS A 714 -7.56 3.52 21.06
N PRO A 715 -7.82 3.39 19.75
CA PRO A 715 -8.61 2.29 19.23
C PRO A 715 -7.87 0.95 19.37
N ALA A 716 -8.61 -0.08 19.76
CA ALA A 716 -8.08 -1.42 19.84
C ALA A 716 -7.63 -1.91 18.47
N TRP A 717 -6.45 -2.54 18.41
CA TRP A 717 -5.94 -3.06 17.15
C TRP A 717 -6.70 -4.29 16.68
N ASN A 718 -6.99 -4.36 15.38
CA ASN A 718 -7.61 -5.53 14.74
C ASN A 718 -6.56 -6.66 14.55
N LEU A 719 -6.88 -7.83 15.08
CA LEU A 719 -5.97 -8.96 15.16
C LEU A 719 -6.21 -10.02 14.07
N THR A 720 -7.03 -9.70 13.06
CA THR A 720 -7.42 -10.66 12.00
C THR A 720 -6.22 -11.25 11.30
N ALA A 721 -5.21 -10.44 11.00
CA ALA A 721 -3.98 -10.87 10.35
C ALA A 721 -3.20 -11.91 11.15
N ALA A 722 -3.04 -11.67 12.45
CA ALA A 722 -2.35 -12.57 13.34
C ALA A 722 -3.13 -13.89 13.52
N GLN A 723 -4.45 -13.83 13.64
CA GLN A 723 -5.30 -15.01 13.76
C GLN A 723 -5.24 -15.88 12.50
N LEU A 724 -5.26 -15.27 11.30
CA LEU A 724 -5.05 -15.99 10.05
C LEU A 724 -3.70 -16.72 10.01
N GLY A 725 -2.66 -16.09 10.52
CA GLY A 725 -1.33 -16.71 10.65
C GLY A 725 -1.31 -17.89 11.61
N ILE A 726 -1.95 -17.77 12.76
CA ILE A 726 -2.08 -18.86 13.75
C ILE A 726 -2.83 -20.03 13.15
N ASP A 727 -3.98 -19.81 12.55
CA ASP A 727 -4.82 -20.85 11.93
C ASP A 727 -4.07 -21.56 10.81
N ARG A 728 -3.26 -20.82 10.04
CA ARG A 728 -2.41 -21.37 9.00
C ARG A 728 -1.33 -22.28 9.56
N ALA A 729 -0.62 -21.87 10.62
CA ALA A 729 0.44 -22.68 11.23
C ALA A 729 -0.09 -24.00 11.79
N ASP A 730 -1.21 -23.98 12.48
CA ASP A 730 -1.85 -25.19 13.02
C ASP A 730 -2.30 -26.14 11.90
N ARG A 731 -2.84 -25.58 10.82
CA ARG A 731 -3.25 -26.33 9.63
C ARG A 731 -2.04 -26.94 8.91
N ASP A 732 -0.96 -26.18 8.75
CA ASP A 732 0.27 -26.65 8.11
C ASP A 732 0.88 -27.86 8.86
N LEU A 733 0.85 -27.86 10.17
CA LEU A 733 1.29 -29.00 10.98
C LEU A 733 0.45 -30.25 10.70
N VAL A 734 -0.88 -30.11 10.67
CA VAL A 734 -1.81 -31.23 10.37
C VAL A 734 -1.56 -31.75 8.95
N VAL A 735 -1.40 -30.87 7.97
CA VAL A 735 -1.12 -31.23 6.60
C VAL A 735 0.23 -31.93 6.45
N ALA A 736 1.27 -31.45 7.15
CA ALA A 736 2.60 -32.10 7.15
C ALA A 736 2.51 -33.56 7.65
N TRP A 737 1.79 -33.80 8.74
CA TRP A 737 1.57 -35.18 9.23
C TRP A 737 0.78 -36.03 8.25
N ALA A 738 -0.28 -35.53 7.65
CA ALA A 738 -1.05 -36.24 6.64
C ALA A 738 -0.19 -36.55 5.39
N ALA A 739 0.64 -35.61 4.97
CA ALA A 739 1.58 -35.80 3.87
C ALA A 739 2.62 -36.89 4.16
N ARG A 740 3.17 -36.94 5.39
CA ARG A 740 4.09 -38.01 5.84
C ARG A 740 3.44 -39.40 5.72
N ILE A 741 2.21 -39.51 6.21
CA ILE A 741 1.46 -40.78 6.14
C ILE A 741 1.23 -41.18 4.67
N LEU A 742 0.73 -40.29 3.85
CA LEU A 742 0.47 -40.57 2.42
C LEU A 742 1.76 -40.85 1.64
N LEU A 743 2.85 -40.18 1.97
CA LEU A 743 4.17 -40.42 1.37
C LEU A 743 4.66 -41.85 1.68
N VAL A 744 4.56 -42.28 2.92
CA VAL A 744 4.94 -43.65 3.32
C VAL A 744 4.09 -44.69 2.58
N LEU A 745 2.76 -44.48 2.46
CA LEU A 745 1.87 -45.34 1.73
C LEU A 745 2.19 -45.40 0.21
N ALA A 746 2.46 -44.26 -0.39
CA ALA A 746 2.82 -44.15 -1.79
C ALA A 746 4.17 -44.80 -2.10
N LEU A 747 5.18 -44.58 -1.22
CA LEU A 747 6.48 -45.24 -1.33
C LEU A 747 6.36 -46.77 -1.14
N ALA A 748 5.58 -47.21 -0.17
CA ALA A 748 5.33 -48.64 0.05
C ALA A 748 4.69 -49.29 -1.21
N TRP A 749 3.69 -48.62 -1.83
CA TRP A 749 3.08 -49.09 -3.06
C TRP A 749 4.07 -49.16 -4.24
N LEU A 750 4.93 -48.16 -4.37
CA LEU A 750 6.01 -48.10 -5.35
C LEU A 750 7.02 -49.24 -5.15
N VAL A 751 7.46 -49.48 -3.91
CA VAL A 751 8.39 -50.56 -3.55
C VAL A 751 7.79 -51.92 -3.82
N ILE A 752 6.51 -52.15 -3.47
CA ILE A 752 5.78 -53.36 -3.81
C ILE A 752 5.78 -53.58 -5.34
N GLY A 753 5.56 -52.52 -6.13
CA GLY A 753 5.63 -52.56 -7.59
C GLY A 753 6.99 -52.97 -8.11
N MET A 754 8.07 -52.38 -7.57
CA MET A 754 9.47 -52.68 -7.94
C MET A 754 9.86 -54.13 -7.60
N LEU A 755 9.55 -54.58 -6.38
CA LEU A 755 9.87 -55.91 -5.90
C LEU A 755 9.06 -56.97 -6.68
N SER A 756 7.78 -56.71 -6.91
CA SER A 756 6.90 -57.60 -7.69
C SER A 756 7.32 -57.72 -9.17
N ALA A 757 8.02 -56.73 -9.71
CA ALA A 757 8.59 -56.78 -11.04
C ALA A 757 9.80 -57.74 -11.17
N ARG A 758 10.49 -58.01 -10.04
CA ARG A 758 11.71 -58.82 -9.95
C ARG A 758 11.48 -60.22 -9.34
N THR A 759 10.36 -60.41 -8.60
CA THR A 759 10.08 -61.62 -7.82
C THR A 759 8.71 -62.22 -8.20
N ARG A 760 8.40 -63.41 -7.61
CA ARG A 760 7.10 -64.09 -7.79
C ARG A 760 5.98 -63.56 -6.85
N LEU A 761 6.15 -62.44 -6.19
CA LEU A 761 5.18 -61.81 -5.32
C LEU A 761 3.84 -61.42 -6.03
N VAL A 762 3.76 -61.60 -7.34
CA VAL A 762 2.61 -61.28 -8.22
C VAL A 762 1.31 -62.02 -7.83
N ARG A 763 1.40 -63.07 -7.02
CA ARG A 763 0.20 -63.88 -6.63
C ARG A 763 -0.61 -63.27 -5.47
N ARG A 764 -0.20 -62.08 -4.87
CA ARG A 764 -0.96 -61.42 -3.81
C ARG A 764 -1.85 -60.34 -4.43
N PRO A 765 -3.12 -60.27 -4.04
CA PRO A 765 -4.02 -59.18 -4.48
C PRO A 765 -3.39 -57.79 -4.22
N GLY A 766 -3.50 -56.88 -5.17
CA GLY A 766 -2.93 -55.51 -5.11
C GLY A 766 -1.49 -55.42 -5.61
N ALA A 767 -0.67 -56.45 -5.47
CA ALA A 767 0.72 -56.45 -5.96
C ALA A 767 0.83 -56.41 -7.49
N ALA A 768 -0.15 -56.99 -8.17
CA ALA A 768 -0.22 -56.98 -9.66
C ALA A 768 -0.55 -55.56 -10.19
N ALA A 769 -1.37 -54.80 -9.52
CA ALA A 769 -1.64 -53.39 -9.85
C ALA A 769 -0.39 -52.54 -9.73
N ALA A 770 0.30 -52.58 -8.59
CA ALA A 770 1.54 -51.83 -8.33
C ALA A 770 2.65 -52.20 -9.33
N ARG A 771 2.81 -53.53 -9.63
CA ARG A 771 3.72 -54.01 -10.65
C ARG A 771 3.41 -53.48 -12.02
N ALA A 772 2.15 -53.48 -12.42
CA ALA A 772 1.72 -53.00 -13.72
C ALA A 772 2.00 -51.48 -13.87
N ALA A 773 1.69 -50.69 -12.86
CA ALA A 773 1.97 -49.26 -12.80
C ALA A 773 3.47 -48.98 -12.90
N TRP A 774 4.31 -49.64 -12.11
CA TRP A 774 5.76 -49.51 -12.16
C TRP A 774 6.35 -49.88 -13.50
N ILE A 775 5.99 -51.04 -14.08
CA ILE A 775 6.50 -51.47 -15.38
C ILE A 775 6.01 -50.54 -16.49
N ALA A 776 4.73 -50.20 -16.49
CA ALA A 776 4.16 -49.37 -17.55
C ALA A 776 4.65 -47.92 -17.53
N SER A 777 4.92 -47.33 -16.37
CA SER A 777 5.48 -45.98 -16.27
C SER A 777 6.97 -45.91 -16.66
N THR A 778 7.75 -46.96 -16.31
CA THR A 778 9.20 -46.97 -16.61
C THR A 778 9.54 -47.64 -17.92
N ARG A 779 8.69 -48.56 -18.42
CA ARG A 779 8.86 -49.30 -19.66
C ARG A 779 7.53 -49.39 -20.42
N PRO A 780 6.99 -48.25 -20.91
CA PRO A 780 5.64 -48.18 -21.48
C PRO A 780 5.42 -49.13 -22.67
N TRP A 781 6.48 -49.54 -23.36
CA TRP A 781 6.40 -50.59 -24.42
C TRP A 781 6.06 -51.97 -23.88
N ARG A 782 6.15 -52.21 -22.55
CA ARG A 782 5.74 -53.47 -21.88
C ARG A 782 4.42 -53.30 -21.10
N ALA A 783 3.74 -52.21 -21.23
CA ALA A 783 2.51 -51.93 -20.51
C ALA A 783 1.42 -53.01 -20.76
N ARG A 784 1.29 -53.46 -22.01
CA ARG A 784 0.32 -54.51 -22.35
C ARG A 784 0.64 -55.84 -21.64
N GLU A 785 1.89 -56.27 -21.63
CA GLU A 785 2.33 -57.52 -20.99
C GLU A 785 2.13 -57.42 -19.44
N SER A 786 2.38 -56.26 -18.86
CA SER A 786 2.27 -56.04 -17.41
C SER A 786 0.84 -56.12 -16.89
N THR A 787 -0.17 -55.86 -17.76
CA THR A 787 -1.59 -55.88 -17.38
C THR A 787 -2.35 -57.15 -17.75
N LEU A 788 -1.68 -58.09 -18.44
CA LEU A 788 -2.29 -59.38 -18.77
C LEU A 788 -2.55 -60.23 -17.53
N GLY A 789 -3.74 -60.83 -17.46
CA GLY A 789 -4.14 -61.71 -16.38
C GLY A 789 -4.42 -61.05 -15.02
N MET A 790 -4.55 -59.70 -14.97
CA MET A 790 -4.95 -58.99 -13.76
C MET A 790 -6.37 -59.35 -13.32
N LEU A 791 -6.54 -59.55 -12.01
CA LEU A 791 -7.85 -59.73 -11.35
C LEU A 791 -8.68 -58.43 -11.38
N ALA A 792 -9.99 -58.56 -11.18
CA ALA A 792 -10.88 -57.38 -11.12
C ALA A 792 -10.46 -56.41 -10.03
N LEU A 793 -10.05 -56.88 -8.85
CA LEU A 793 -9.54 -56.05 -7.78
C LEU A 793 -8.27 -55.27 -8.17
N ASP A 794 -7.33 -55.93 -8.83
CA ASP A 794 -6.09 -55.24 -9.29
C ASP A 794 -6.37 -54.16 -10.32
N ARG A 795 -7.35 -54.40 -11.20
CA ARG A 795 -7.80 -53.42 -12.18
C ARG A 795 -8.44 -52.20 -11.51
N TRP A 796 -9.25 -52.43 -10.49
CA TRP A 796 -9.89 -51.38 -9.72
C TRP A 796 -8.83 -50.56 -8.94
N LEU A 797 -7.90 -51.22 -8.24
CA LEU A 797 -6.80 -50.56 -7.53
C LEU A 797 -5.91 -49.73 -8.45
N LEU A 798 -5.70 -50.16 -9.68
CA LEU A 798 -4.93 -49.44 -10.69
C LEU A 798 -5.60 -48.08 -11.09
N VAL A 799 -6.90 -48.00 -10.96
CA VAL A 799 -7.67 -46.75 -11.23
C VAL A 799 -7.75 -45.87 -9.98
N VAL A 800 -8.09 -46.47 -8.84
CA VAL A 800 -8.46 -45.72 -7.63
C VAL A 800 -7.23 -45.21 -6.89
N ILE A 801 -6.13 -45.96 -6.81
CA ILE A 801 -4.96 -45.50 -6.05
C ILE A 801 -4.31 -44.26 -6.66
N PRO A 802 -3.98 -44.22 -7.97
CA PRO A 802 -3.40 -43.00 -8.57
C PRO A 802 -4.35 -41.82 -8.51
N GLY A 803 -5.63 -42.02 -8.80
CA GLY A 803 -6.65 -40.94 -8.78
C GLY A 803 -6.91 -40.43 -7.38
N GLY A 804 -7.06 -41.34 -6.40
CA GLY A 804 -7.24 -40.94 -5.01
C GLY A 804 -6.02 -40.24 -4.41
N LEU A 805 -4.83 -40.74 -4.75
CA LEU A 805 -3.58 -40.08 -4.34
C LEU A 805 -3.43 -38.68 -4.97
N LEU A 806 -3.79 -38.54 -6.23
CA LEU A 806 -3.78 -37.26 -6.93
C LEU A 806 -4.70 -36.25 -6.25
N VAL A 807 -5.95 -36.63 -5.98
CA VAL A 807 -6.92 -35.75 -5.27
C VAL A 807 -6.45 -35.46 -3.86
N ALA A 808 -5.99 -36.43 -3.09
CA ALA A 808 -5.51 -36.24 -1.71
C ALA A 808 -4.27 -35.34 -1.66
N THR A 809 -3.31 -35.53 -2.57
CA THR A 809 -2.12 -34.69 -2.66
C THR A 809 -2.52 -33.24 -2.96
N ARG A 810 -3.46 -33.05 -3.88
CA ARG A 810 -3.95 -31.70 -4.21
C ARG A 810 -4.69 -31.06 -3.04
N ALA A 811 -5.52 -31.82 -2.34
CA ALA A 811 -6.20 -31.35 -1.14
C ALA A 811 -5.20 -30.84 -0.07
N LEU A 812 -4.12 -31.59 0.16
CA LEU A 812 -3.07 -31.15 1.09
C LEU A 812 -2.29 -29.93 0.58
N GLN A 813 -2.01 -29.84 -0.71
CA GLN A 813 -1.32 -28.71 -1.32
C GLN A 813 -2.11 -27.40 -1.22
N THR A 814 -3.43 -27.47 -1.30
CA THR A 814 -4.34 -26.33 -1.14
C THR A 814 -4.84 -26.17 0.30
N SER A 815 -4.21 -26.81 1.27
CA SER A 815 -4.59 -26.75 2.69
C SER A 815 -6.05 -27.09 2.98
N LEU A 816 -6.68 -27.92 2.12
CA LEU A 816 -8.09 -28.31 2.18
C LEU A 816 -9.08 -27.16 1.87
N LEU A 817 -8.62 -26.00 1.42
CA LEU A 817 -9.46 -24.80 1.24
C LEU A 817 -10.19 -24.74 -0.10
N SER A 818 -9.69 -25.44 -1.13
CA SER A 818 -10.25 -25.28 -2.48
C SER A 818 -11.02 -26.50 -2.95
N TRP A 819 -12.35 -26.47 -2.82
CA TRP A 819 -13.26 -27.48 -3.38
C TRP A 819 -13.29 -27.47 -4.91
N THR A 820 -13.13 -26.31 -5.54
CA THR A 820 -13.10 -26.15 -6.99
C THR A 820 -11.90 -26.87 -7.59
N HIS A 821 -10.71 -26.69 -7.01
CA HIS A 821 -9.51 -27.41 -7.43
C HIS A 821 -9.64 -28.94 -7.28
N LEU A 822 -10.24 -29.39 -6.19
CA LEU A 822 -10.50 -30.81 -5.99
C LEU A 822 -11.46 -31.38 -7.04
N ALA A 823 -12.53 -30.65 -7.35
CA ALA A 823 -13.49 -31.02 -8.37
C ALA A 823 -12.84 -31.07 -9.77
N ILE A 824 -12.00 -30.07 -10.11
CA ILE A 824 -11.26 -30.02 -11.38
C ILE A 824 -10.30 -31.22 -11.48
N VAL A 825 -9.52 -31.49 -10.46
CA VAL A 825 -8.55 -32.61 -10.47
C VAL A 825 -9.25 -33.99 -10.55
N PHE A 826 -10.32 -34.15 -9.79
CA PHE A 826 -11.14 -35.37 -9.85
C PHE A 826 -11.81 -35.51 -11.22
N GLY A 827 -12.41 -34.43 -11.73
CA GLY A 827 -13.02 -34.41 -13.07
C GLY A 827 -12.01 -34.70 -14.18
N ALA A 828 -10.80 -34.14 -14.10
CA ALA A 828 -9.72 -34.39 -15.05
C ALA A 828 -9.29 -35.86 -15.05
N TRP A 829 -9.24 -36.52 -13.86
CA TRP A 829 -8.95 -37.95 -13.79
C TRP A 829 -10.07 -38.79 -14.41
N LEU A 830 -11.33 -38.49 -14.14
CA LEU A 830 -12.48 -39.17 -14.77
C LEU A 830 -12.51 -38.98 -16.29
N LEU A 831 -12.26 -37.74 -16.75
CA LEU A 831 -12.19 -37.42 -18.18
C LEU A 831 -11.06 -38.19 -18.85
N PHE A 832 -9.89 -38.26 -18.22
CA PHE A 832 -8.78 -39.09 -18.71
C PHE A 832 -9.19 -40.55 -18.88
N LEU A 833 -9.84 -41.16 -17.89
CA LEU A 833 -10.31 -42.56 -17.97
C LEU A 833 -11.32 -42.75 -19.12
N LEU A 834 -12.26 -41.82 -19.28
CA LEU A 834 -13.25 -41.83 -20.38
C LEU A 834 -12.58 -41.72 -21.75
N VAL A 835 -11.68 -40.74 -21.93
CA VAL A 835 -10.93 -40.51 -23.16
C VAL A 835 -10.11 -41.75 -23.55
N VAL A 836 -9.38 -42.32 -22.60
CA VAL A 836 -8.62 -43.54 -22.83
C VAL A 836 -9.55 -44.69 -23.25
N ARG A 837 -10.71 -44.82 -22.59
CA ARG A 837 -11.69 -45.87 -22.95
C ARG A 837 -12.24 -45.70 -24.35
N VAL A 838 -12.50 -44.48 -24.80
CA VAL A 838 -12.99 -44.14 -26.13
C VAL A 838 -11.90 -44.37 -27.18
N CYS A 839 -10.68 -43.89 -26.95
CA CYS A 839 -9.57 -43.98 -27.89
C CYS A 839 -9.11 -45.44 -28.16
N VAL A 840 -9.15 -46.28 -27.13
CA VAL A 840 -8.77 -47.70 -27.24
C VAL A 840 -9.90 -48.59 -27.80
N GLY A 841 -11.16 -48.14 -27.69
CA GLY A 841 -12.35 -48.82 -28.16
C GLY A 841 -12.59 -50.17 -27.46
N ILE A 842 -12.69 -51.29 -28.22
CA ILE A 842 -12.93 -52.65 -27.72
C ILE A 842 -11.70 -53.28 -27.02
N ARG A 843 -10.53 -52.63 -27.10
CA ARG A 843 -9.30 -53.12 -26.49
C ARG A 843 -9.23 -52.73 -25.03
N SER A 844 -8.26 -53.29 -24.29
CA SER A 844 -8.11 -53.00 -22.85
C SER A 844 -7.56 -51.61 -22.60
N PRO A 845 -8.17 -50.76 -21.78
CA PRO A 845 -7.66 -49.44 -21.40
C PRO A 845 -6.53 -49.52 -20.37
N TYR A 846 -6.43 -50.62 -19.63
CA TYR A 846 -5.55 -50.76 -18.47
C TYR A 846 -4.06 -50.54 -18.76
N PRO A 847 -3.48 -50.90 -19.93
CA PRO A 847 -2.08 -50.56 -20.23
C PRO A 847 -1.77 -49.05 -20.22
N VAL A 848 -2.69 -48.24 -20.73
CA VAL A 848 -2.54 -46.78 -20.73
C VAL A 848 -2.76 -46.22 -19.33
N ILE A 849 -3.81 -46.70 -18.62
CA ILE A 849 -4.09 -46.33 -17.22
C ILE A 849 -2.91 -46.67 -16.32
N ALA A 850 -2.27 -47.83 -16.49
CA ALA A 850 -1.10 -48.22 -15.73
C ALA A 850 0.10 -47.29 -16.01
N ALA A 851 0.33 -46.93 -17.26
CA ALA A 851 1.44 -46.05 -17.64
C ALA A 851 1.29 -44.65 -17.03
N VAL A 852 0.13 -44.01 -17.20
CA VAL A 852 -0.15 -42.68 -16.65
C VAL A 852 -0.29 -42.73 -15.13
N GLY A 853 -1.03 -43.70 -14.59
CA GLY A 853 -1.23 -43.84 -13.14
C GLY A 853 0.10 -44.02 -12.37
N GLY A 854 1.05 -44.80 -12.92
CA GLY A 854 2.37 -44.92 -12.33
C GLY A 854 3.17 -43.60 -12.31
N VAL A 855 3.08 -42.77 -13.37
CA VAL A 855 3.71 -41.45 -13.42
C VAL A 855 3.01 -40.49 -12.43
N VAL A 856 1.69 -40.54 -12.34
CA VAL A 856 0.93 -39.75 -11.36
C VAL A 856 1.39 -40.05 -9.94
N VAL A 857 1.55 -41.32 -9.59
CA VAL A 857 2.07 -41.68 -8.25
C VAL A 857 3.46 -41.14 -8.01
N LEU A 858 4.37 -41.21 -9.00
CA LEU A 858 5.72 -40.62 -8.88
C LEU A 858 5.65 -39.11 -8.66
N ARG A 859 4.78 -38.41 -9.38
CA ARG A 859 4.57 -36.99 -9.18
C ARG A 859 4.03 -36.67 -7.79
N CYS A 860 3.03 -37.42 -7.31
CA CYS A 860 2.49 -37.26 -5.97
C CYS A 860 3.55 -37.49 -4.90
N ILE A 861 4.45 -38.46 -5.06
CA ILE A 861 5.57 -38.68 -4.13
C ILE A 861 6.45 -37.43 -4.02
N VAL A 862 6.79 -36.76 -5.14
CA VAL A 862 7.60 -35.55 -5.12
C VAL A 862 6.91 -34.43 -4.35
N THR A 863 5.63 -34.19 -4.61
CA THR A 863 4.87 -33.16 -3.91
C THR A 863 4.66 -33.49 -2.42
N LEU A 864 4.30 -34.75 -2.11
CA LEU A 864 4.15 -35.21 -0.70
C LEU A 864 5.46 -35.13 0.06
N PHE A 865 6.61 -35.38 -0.59
CA PHE A 865 7.92 -35.23 0.02
C PHE A 865 8.14 -33.75 0.44
N ALA A 866 7.84 -32.78 -0.44
CA ALA A 866 7.96 -31.37 -0.11
C ALA A 866 7.00 -30.95 1.01
N LEU A 867 5.73 -31.39 0.98
CA LEU A 867 4.74 -31.09 2.01
C LEU A 867 5.02 -31.79 3.36
N ALA A 868 5.78 -32.88 3.37
CA ALA A 868 6.04 -33.67 4.59
C ALA A 868 6.91 -32.97 5.63
N PHE A 869 7.60 -31.90 5.29
CA PHE A 869 8.45 -31.16 6.23
C PHE A 869 7.59 -30.25 7.13
N THR A 870 7.04 -29.20 6.59
CA THR A 870 6.32 -28.15 7.31
C THR A 870 5.00 -27.77 6.63
N GLY A 871 4.43 -28.67 5.84
CA GLY A 871 3.15 -28.45 5.20
C GLY A 871 3.21 -27.49 3.99
N PRO A 872 2.07 -26.90 3.61
CA PRO A 872 1.99 -25.96 2.50
C PRO A 872 2.86 -24.71 2.68
N GLY A 873 2.95 -24.17 3.88
CA GLY A 873 3.79 -23.01 4.18
C GLY A 873 5.24 -23.25 3.79
N GLY A 874 5.88 -24.27 4.33
CA GLY A 874 7.27 -24.60 3.99
C GLY A 874 7.46 -25.01 2.52
N TYR A 875 6.46 -25.66 1.91
CA TYR A 875 6.49 -25.94 0.47
C TYR A 875 6.56 -24.66 -0.37
N TRP A 876 5.72 -23.68 -0.08
CA TRP A 876 5.70 -22.40 -0.79
C TRP A 876 6.90 -21.54 -0.43
N PHE A 877 7.32 -21.52 0.84
CA PHE A 877 8.54 -20.86 1.30
C PHE A 877 9.74 -21.30 0.45
N ALA A 878 10.02 -22.60 0.40
CA ALA A 878 11.14 -23.14 -0.39
C ALA A 878 10.98 -22.85 -1.91
N PHE A 879 9.78 -22.82 -2.42
CA PHE A 879 9.54 -22.51 -3.83
C PHE A 879 9.88 -21.07 -4.18
N TRP A 880 9.50 -20.11 -3.32
CA TRP A 880 9.70 -18.68 -3.59
C TRP A 880 11.08 -18.18 -3.19
N THR A 881 11.64 -18.68 -2.09
CA THR A 881 12.89 -18.15 -1.52
C THR A 881 14.14 -18.91 -1.94
N GLU A 882 14.01 -20.22 -2.33
CA GLU A 882 15.13 -21.10 -2.64
C GLU A 882 15.23 -21.38 -4.15
N PRO A 883 16.05 -20.64 -4.93
CA PRO A 883 16.16 -20.79 -6.38
C PRO A 883 16.51 -22.22 -6.82
N PHE A 884 17.39 -22.91 -6.07
CA PHE A 884 17.77 -24.28 -6.39
C PHE A 884 16.61 -25.27 -6.21
N ALA A 885 15.88 -25.15 -5.09
CA ALA A 885 14.71 -25.99 -4.83
C ALA A 885 13.62 -25.79 -5.87
N ARG A 886 13.38 -24.53 -6.26
CA ARG A 886 12.44 -24.15 -7.33
C ARG A 886 12.83 -24.79 -8.67
N VAL A 887 14.09 -24.64 -9.10
CA VAL A 887 14.58 -25.19 -10.37
C VAL A 887 14.45 -26.73 -10.37
N VAL A 888 14.85 -27.40 -9.30
CA VAL A 888 14.75 -28.86 -9.17
C VAL A 888 13.29 -29.32 -9.21
N TYR A 889 12.42 -28.65 -8.47
CA TYR A 889 10.99 -28.98 -8.44
C TYR A 889 10.34 -28.82 -9.81
N ILE A 890 10.56 -27.70 -10.48
CA ILE A 890 10.02 -27.42 -11.82
C ILE A 890 10.57 -28.42 -12.83
N ALA A 891 11.87 -28.73 -12.78
CA ALA A 891 12.51 -29.69 -13.67
C ALA A 891 11.87 -31.08 -13.55
N ILE A 892 11.69 -31.58 -12.34
CA ILE A 892 11.09 -32.89 -12.09
C ILE A 892 9.60 -32.88 -12.43
N ALA A 893 8.85 -31.85 -12.01
CA ALA A 893 7.42 -31.73 -12.28
C ALA A 893 7.14 -31.69 -13.78
N PHE A 894 7.89 -30.87 -14.55
CA PHE A 894 7.80 -30.76 -15.99
C PHE A 894 8.13 -32.09 -16.68
N ALA A 895 9.25 -32.71 -16.29
CA ALA A 895 9.68 -33.99 -16.86
C ALA A 895 8.63 -35.08 -16.63
N LEU A 896 8.06 -35.21 -15.42
CA LEU A 896 7.01 -36.17 -15.13
C LEU A 896 5.70 -35.86 -15.87
N PHE A 897 5.35 -34.58 -16.00
CA PHE A 897 4.17 -34.15 -16.74
C PHE A 897 4.25 -34.56 -18.23
N VAL A 898 5.33 -34.23 -18.92
CA VAL A 898 5.51 -34.56 -20.31
C VAL A 898 5.68 -36.08 -20.50
N TRP A 899 6.40 -36.73 -19.55
CA TRP A 899 6.56 -38.17 -19.56
C TRP A 899 5.23 -38.93 -19.46
N ALA A 900 4.23 -38.42 -18.75
CA ALA A 900 2.90 -39.02 -18.71
C ALA A 900 2.27 -39.15 -20.09
N PHE A 901 2.38 -38.12 -20.96
CA PHE A 901 1.90 -38.14 -22.34
C PHE A 901 2.72 -39.09 -23.21
N VAL A 902 4.03 -39.10 -23.06
CA VAL A 902 4.92 -40.03 -23.81
C VAL A 902 4.61 -41.47 -23.45
N ALA A 903 4.47 -41.75 -22.15
CA ALA A 903 4.15 -43.10 -21.67
C ALA A 903 2.75 -43.55 -22.11
N ALA A 904 1.76 -42.65 -22.07
CA ALA A 904 0.43 -42.90 -22.60
C ALA A 904 0.48 -43.23 -24.10
N GLY A 905 1.19 -42.41 -24.89
CA GLY A 905 1.36 -42.60 -26.33
C GLY A 905 2.04 -43.94 -26.66
N TRP A 906 3.11 -44.31 -25.98
CA TRP A 906 3.76 -45.58 -26.16
C TRP A 906 2.88 -46.80 -25.78
N ALA A 907 2.24 -46.75 -24.63
CA ALA A 907 1.31 -47.80 -24.17
C ALA A 907 0.14 -47.97 -25.14
N MET A 908 -0.37 -46.87 -25.68
CA MET A 908 -1.45 -46.85 -26.67
C MET A 908 -0.95 -47.34 -28.05
N SER A 909 0.27 -47.02 -28.47
CA SER A 909 0.84 -47.38 -29.75
C SER A 909 0.94 -48.87 -29.94
N MET A 910 1.16 -49.61 -28.87
CA MET A 910 1.19 -51.09 -28.85
C MET A 910 -0.20 -51.70 -29.08
N GLN A 911 -1.27 -50.92 -29.07
CA GLN A 911 -2.63 -51.38 -29.28
C GLN A 911 -3.24 -50.88 -30.60
N VAL A 912 -3.05 -49.58 -30.90
CA VAL A 912 -3.72 -48.91 -32.04
C VAL A 912 -2.78 -48.49 -33.15
N GLY A 913 -1.47 -48.74 -32.98
CA GLY A 913 -0.41 -48.34 -33.90
C GLY A 913 0.12 -46.91 -33.59
N GLY A 914 1.42 -46.67 -33.90
CA GLY A 914 2.12 -45.45 -33.46
C GLY A 914 1.46 -44.14 -33.95
N ARG A 915 1.15 -44.02 -35.23
CA ARG A 915 0.54 -42.84 -35.84
C ARG A 915 -0.78 -42.45 -35.13
N ARG A 916 -1.68 -43.45 -34.92
CA ARG A 916 -2.99 -43.19 -34.24
C ARG A 916 -2.81 -42.83 -32.78
N ALA A 917 -1.87 -43.46 -32.12
CA ALA A 917 -1.55 -43.15 -30.73
C ALA A 917 -1.04 -41.69 -30.60
N THR A 918 -0.11 -41.28 -31.44
CA THR A 918 0.35 -39.87 -31.48
C THR A 918 -0.81 -38.93 -31.78
N GLY A 919 -1.68 -39.31 -32.74
CA GLY A 919 -2.87 -38.51 -33.04
C GLY A 919 -3.80 -38.34 -31.85
N PHE A 920 -4.06 -39.38 -31.08
CA PHE A 920 -4.89 -39.29 -29.88
C PHE A 920 -4.26 -38.46 -28.77
N VAL A 921 -2.95 -38.58 -28.56
CA VAL A 921 -2.22 -37.76 -27.58
C VAL A 921 -2.27 -36.27 -27.94
N LEU A 922 -1.94 -35.96 -29.21
CA LEU A 922 -2.00 -34.57 -29.70
C LEU A 922 -3.42 -34.00 -29.65
N ALA A 923 -4.44 -34.79 -30.02
CA ALA A 923 -5.83 -34.34 -29.92
C ALA A 923 -6.24 -34.08 -28.47
N GLY A 924 -5.81 -34.89 -27.51
CA GLY A 924 -6.08 -34.69 -26.10
C GLY A 924 -5.40 -33.42 -25.54
N VAL A 925 -4.13 -33.22 -25.88
CA VAL A 925 -3.38 -32.00 -25.47
C VAL A 925 -4.00 -30.75 -26.10
N GLY A 926 -4.28 -30.82 -27.43
CA GLY A 926 -4.91 -29.69 -28.13
C GLY A 926 -6.29 -29.35 -27.60
N ALA A 927 -7.11 -30.35 -27.26
CA ALA A 927 -8.42 -30.10 -26.65
C ALA A 927 -8.31 -29.49 -25.24
N ALA A 928 -7.41 -30.00 -24.40
CA ALA A 928 -7.18 -29.45 -23.07
C ALA A 928 -6.72 -27.99 -23.16
N LEU A 929 -5.74 -27.68 -23.99
CA LEU A 929 -5.25 -26.33 -24.21
C LEU A 929 -6.36 -25.39 -24.74
N ALA A 930 -7.11 -25.83 -25.76
CA ALA A 930 -8.17 -25.03 -26.36
C ALA A 930 -9.30 -24.74 -25.34
N ILE A 931 -9.74 -25.73 -24.57
CA ILE A 931 -10.80 -25.55 -23.57
C ILE A 931 -10.36 -24.63 -22.44
N THR A 932 -9.16 -24.85 -21.90
CA THR A 932 -8.64 -24.04 -20.80
C THR A 932 -8.42 -22.58 -21.24
N ALA A 933 -7.76 -22.38 -22.38
CA ALA A 933 -7.50 -21.05 -22.89
C ALA A 933 -8.80 -20.33 -23.30
N PHE A 934 -9.77 -21.03 -23.86
CA PHE A 934 -11.10 -20.46 -24.16
C PHE A 934 -11.85 -20.06 -22.89
N ALA A 935 -11.82 -20.89 -21.84
CA ALA A 935 -12.44 -20.55 -20.56
C ALA A 935 -11.80 -19.28 -19.94
N VAL A 936 -10.47 -19.19 -19.97
CA VAL A 936 -9.75 -17.98 -19.51
C VAL A 936 -10.11 -16.76 -20.38
N ALA A 937 -10.20 -16.90 -21.70
CA ALA A 937 -10.55 -15.81 -22.61
C ALA A 937 -11.98 -15.28 -22.37
N VAL A 938 -12.92 -16.17 -22.00
CA VAL A 938 -14.33 -15.77 -21.73
C VAL A 938 -14.49 -15.15 -20.33
N VAL A 939 -13.80 -15.68 -19.33
CA VAL A 939 -13.86 -15.18 -17.95
C VAL A 939 -13.08 -13.87 -17.79
N GLY A 940 -12.07 -13.66 -18.63
CA GLY A 940 -11.06 -12.64 -18.48
C GLY A 940 -9.84 -13.15 -17.71
N LEU A 941 -8.66 -12.73 -18.15
CA LEU A 941 -7.40 -13.21 -17.56
C LEU A 941 -7.26 -12.78 -16.10
N GLU A 942 -7.55 -11.53 -15.82
CA GLU A 942 -7.49 -10.94 -14.47
C GLU A 942 -8.40 -11.69 -13.50
N ARG A 943 -9.67 -11.85 -13.85
CA ARG A 943 -10.64 -12.58 -13.02
C ARG A 943 -10.29 -14.07 -12.87
N ALA A 944 -9.73 -14.67 -13.90
CA ALA A 944 -9.27 -16.06 -13.84
C ALA A 944 -8.07 -16.21 -12.88
N LEU A 945 -7.14 -15.26 -12.88
CA LEU A 945 -6.00 -15.24 -11.96
C LEU A 945 -6.44 -14.95 -10.52
N THR A 946 -7.40 -14.04 -10.31
CA THR A 946 -7.95 -13.75 -8.99
C THR A 946 -8.61 -14.99 -8.39
N VAL A 947 -9.53 -15.62 -9.10
CA VAL A 947 -10.17 -16.88 -8.65
C VAL A 947 -9.13 -17.97 -8.39
N TRP A 948 -8.12 -18.09 -9.25
CA TRP A 948 -7.05 -19.07 -9.06
C TRP A 948 -6.24 -18.80 -7.79
N ASN A 949 -5.90 -17.54 -7.54
CA ASN A 949 -5.12 -17.14 -6.38
C ASN A 949 -5.91 -17.33 -5.07
N ASP A 950 -7.16 -16.91 -5.02
CA ASP A 950 -8.03 -17.05 -3.84
C ASP A 950 -8.20 -18.52 -3.42
N GLU A 951 -8.26 -19.42 -4.40
CA GLU A 951 -8.44 -20.85 -4.15
C GLU A 951 -7.12 -21.63 -3.95
N MET A 952 -5.98 -21.06 -4.32
CA MET A 952 -4.67 -21.74 -4.19
C MET A 952 -4.09 -21.68 -2.79
N GLY A 953 -4.65 -20.87 -1.92
CA GLY A 953 -4.13 -20.57 -0.60
C GLY A 953 -3.41 -19.22 -0.55
N LEU A 954 -3.23 -18.76 0.65
CA LEU A 954 -2.91 -17.37 0.94
C LEU A 954 -1.54 -16.89 0.43
N LEU A 955 -0.51 -17.75 0.42
CA LEU A 955 0.83 -17.32 0.02
C LEU A 955 0.92 -16.88 -1.45
N PRO A 956 0.45 -17.67 -2.44
CA PRO A 956 0.46 -17.21 -3.83
C PRO A 956 -0.37 -15.96 -4.04
N TRP A 957 -1.47 -15.82 -3.32
CA TRP A 957 -2.34 -14.66 -3.42
C TRP A 957 -1.72 -13.42 -2.77
N GLY A 958 -1.21 -13.53 -1.54
CA GLY A 958 -0.49 -12.45 -0.88
C GLY A 958 0.74 -12.00 -1.68
N MET A 959 1.57 -12.95 -2.12
CA MET A 959 2.72 -12.65 -2.98
C MET A 959 2.30 -12.01 -4.31
N ALA A 960 1.24 -12.49 -4.92
CA ALA A 960 0.74 -11.93 -6.17
C ALA A 960 0.29 -10.48 -6.00
N ARG A 961 -0.33 -10.14 -4.87
CA ARG A 961 -0.73 -8.76 -4.56
C ARG A 961 0.44 -7.87 -4.18
N ILE A 962 1.29 -8.30 -3.25
CA ILE A 962 2.48 -7.54 -2.85
C ILE A 962 3.41 -7.27 -4.03
N LEU A 963 3.59 -8.28 -4.88
CA LEU A 963 4.45 -8.17 -6.05
C LEU A 963 3.68 -7.64 -7.27
N GLY A 964 2.40 -7.27 -7.11
CA GLY A 964 1.56 -6.81 -8.21
C GLY A 964 1.44 -7.79 -9.38
N ILE A 965 1.71 -9.08 -9.17
CA ILE A 965 1.69 -10.11 -10.22
C ILE A 965 0.35 -10.16 -10.95
N THR A 966 -0.72 -9.77 -10.29
CA THR A 966 -2.05 -9.67 -10.90
C THR A 966 -2.18 -8.50 -11.88
N THR A 967 -1.32 -7.47 -11.74
CA THR A 967 -1.31 -6.27 -12.59
C THR A 967 -0.11 -6.21 -13.54
N PHE A 968 0.99 -6.93 -13.24
CA PHE A 968 2.27 -6.79 -13.95
C PHE A 968 2.55 -7.82 -15.03
N LEU A 969 1.82 -8.91 -15.11
CA LEU A 969 1.86 -9.68 -16.33
C LEU A 969 1.06 -8.90 -17.38
N GLU A 970 1.69 -8.00 -18.08
CA GLU A 970 1.20 -7.44 -19.34
C GLU A 970 1.02 -8.56 -20.37
N ILE A 971 0.13 -9.49 -20.04
CA ILE A 971 -0.29 -10.50 -20.99
C ILE A 971 -1.39 -9.85 -21.83
N PRO A 972 -1.12 -9.57 -23.10
CA PRO A 972 -2.14 -8.98 -23.95
C PRO A 972 -3.45 -9.74 -23.84
N ALA A 973 -4.58 -9.05 -23.72
CA ALA A 973 -5.91 -9.66 -23.62
C ALA A 973 -6.23 -10.65 -24.77
N SER A 974 -5.52 -10.53 -25.87
CA SER A 974 -5.59 -11.46 -27.01
C SER A 974 -4.86 -12.80 -26.77
N THR A 975 -3.94 -12.89 -25.80
CA THR A 975 -3.11 -14.09 -25.59
C THR A 975 -3.91 -15.38 -25.33
N PRO A 976 -4.97 -15.39 -24.47
CA PRO A 976 -5.80 -16.59 -24.29
C PRO A 976 -6.49 -17.02 -25.58
N TRP A 977 -6.89 -16.10 -26.44
CA TRP A 977 -7.50 -16.40 -27.75
C TRP A 977 -6.49 -17.04 -28.70
N TRP A 978 -5.26 -16.56 -28.73
CA TRP A 978 -4.18 -17.19 -29.51
C TRP A 978 -3.84 -18.58 -29.00
N ALA A 979 -3.80 -18.76 -27.68
CA ALA A 979 -3.57 -20.07 -27.07
C ALA A 979 -4.71 -21.05 -27.39
N ALA A 980 -5.97 -20.59 -27.36
CA ALA A 980 -7.12 -21.40 -27.78
C ALA A 980 -7.05 -21.78 -29.24
N GLY A 981 -6.69 -20.85 -30.14
CA GLY A 981 -6.46 -21.11 -31.56
C GLY A 981 -5.36 -22.14 -31.79
N ALA A 982 -4.21 -22.03 -31.13
CA ALA A 982 -3.12 -22.98 -31.17
C ALA A 982 -3.58 -24.37 -30.69
N GLY A 983 -4.36 -24.44 -29.60
CA GLY A 983 -4.96 -25.67 -29.12
C GLY A 983 -5.87 -26.34 -30.13
N LEU A 984 -6.71 -25.57 -30.85
CA LEU A 984 -7.57 -26.08 -31.91
C LEU A 984 -6.76 -26.64 -33.08
N VAL A 985 -5.66 -25.99 -33.47
CA VAL A 985 -4.76 -26.49 -34.52
C VAL A 985 -4.13 -27.82 -34.11
N VAL A 986 -3.62 -27.94 -32.89
CA VAL A 986 -3.03 -29.17 -32.37
C VAL A 986 -4.09 -30.28 -32.29
N LEU A 987 -5.32 -29.95 -31.86
CA LEU A 987 -6.47 -30.85 -31.85
C LEU A 987 -6.77 -31.40 -33.28
N ALA A 988 -6.85 -30.50 -34.26
CA ALA A 988 -7.16 -30.86 -35.65
C ALA A 988 -6.06 -31.76 -36.25
N VAL A 989 -4.78 -31.40 -36.05
CA VAL A 989 -3.65 -32.26 -36.48
C VAL A 989 -3.72 -33.63 -35.80
N GLY A 990 -3.97 -33.65 -34.50
CA GLY A 990 -4.14 -34.89 -33.75
C GLY A 990 -5.30 -35.74 -34.26
N ALA A 991 -6.46 -35.13 -34.51
CA ALA A 991 -7.62 -35.82 -35.08
C ALA A 991 -7.33 -36.40 -36.45
N LEU A 992 -6.67 -35.65 -37.35
CA LEU A 992 -6.27 -36.14 -38.68
C LEU A 992 -5.33 -37.35 -38.60
N LEU A 993 -4.35 -37.34 -37.69
CA LEU A 993 -3.45 -38.45 -37.46
C LEU A 993 -4.18 -39.67 -36.85
N ALA A 994 -5.22 -39.49 -36.09
CA ALA A 994 -6.01 -40.53 -35.46
C ALA A 994 -6.96 -41.23 -36.43
N LEU A 995 -7.33 -40.60 -37.58
CA LEU A 995 -8.24 -41.19 -38.57
C LEU A 995 -7.69 -42.52 -39.15
N PRO A 996 -8.56 -43.53 -39.39
CA PRO A 996 -8.19 -44.76 -40.08
C PRO A 996 -7.96 -44.47 -41.55
N TRP A 997 -6.72 -44.54 -42.02
CA TRP A 997 -6.43 -44.47 -43.46
C TRP A 997 -6.82 -45.82 -44.07
N ARG A 998 -7.84 -45.83 -44.92
CA ARG A 998 -8.07 -46.96 -45.78
C ARG A 998 -6.89 -47.06 -46.78
N ARG A 999 -6.02 -48.09 -46.64
CA ARG A 999 -5.16 -48.48 -47.76
C ARG A 999 -6.09 -48.76 -48.90
N ARG A 1000 -6.00 -48.02 -50.01
CA ARG A 1000 -6.50 -48.48 -51.28
C ARG A 1000 -5.72 -49.78 -51.56
N THR A 1001 -6.37 -50.91 -51.40
CA THR A 1001 -5.92 -52.15 -51.95
C THR A 1001 -6.04 -51.93 -53.47
N ASP A 1002 -4.92 -51.84 -54.15
CA ASP A 1002 -4.83 -51.91 -55.59
C ASP A 1002 -5.45 -53.28 -56.02
N SER A 1003 -6.70 -53.23 -56.43
CA SER A 1003 -7.30 -54.30 -57.27
C SER A 1003 -6.92 -53.98 -58.73
N ALA A 1004 -5.67 -54.20 -59.03
CA ALA A 1004 -5.21 -54.24 -60.39
C ALA A 1004 -4.57 -55.63 -60.65
N SER A 1005 -5.40 -56.61 -60.85
CA SER A 1005 -5.03 -57.80 -61.61
C SER A 1005 -6.34 -58.53 -62.01
N ARG A 1006 -6.90 -58.04 -63.13
CA ARG A 1006 -7.43 -58.89 -64.23
C ARG A 1006 -7.67 -58.00 -65.44
#